data_f2f039c0c3b528603aeb8cdfa7fcb100
#
_entry.id   f2f039c0c3b528603aeb8cdfa7fcb100
#
_cell.length_a   1.000
_cell.length_b   1.000
_cell.length_c   1.000
_cell.angle_alpha   90.00
_cell.angle_beta   90.00
_cell.angle_gamma   90.00
#
_symmetry.space_group_name_H-M   'P 1'
#
loop_
_entity.id
_entity.type
_entity.pdbx_description
1 polymer ?
#
loop_
_entity_poly.entity_id
_entity_poly.type
_entity_poly.pdbx_seq_one_letter_code
_entity_poly.pdbx_strand_id
1 'polypeptide(L)'
;MGDGGKSGGAKQDCYFGTIACAICAGPVDELVGIVIDGKLVWPDAPAWADGLVHARTTHRQRQANIATVWMEREHGLKTGDKVTLSGFTDASFNANAVTVTVLNAFSFSYSNAGPNVSRSADSAGRLTKNVAYAPGDLVHDGATIWECATAHTSSPSNRPPHSYWSPYALRRADVGDDPYPITIPDWGALDFYWGTSTQTLLTDGDPSSARDIFAAAGHPPYRRQCWALLRDFKFGVERQAAPNIEFIVRRKAQQSLLTGSAAALAEGQSNPLAALAELITSPYFGLGLSRPPLDPSSWQATASDLADASDRSYLSVLLTYAESLRAIALRLIAYYDGWFRLGPTGALLAGRFLHNEAPPAFTHATSLDYHDLIEEIEWDATGWQDTWARTSVRYSDRQAAFKTLSADYVSSANRAVTQEDRRQTLDRPWICRAEQAAAHAAESGKIAAEPGLSGTLVVRAEKAAAIEPGALFRLTHDALGVSIACRCISKAWHPPPADRVSIRFTAERAISLLPYTATPDWAGRTPPHAETPERIGLYRILALPPALAAHPHSIAVLAARTTSLTTGLRVWMRANDASLFSDLGEQRRWAVRATLAADLSAGSNSATVTLDPATVAADLALITETLSEDDVAAAKILIFAVDPEEPDSFEIMALADISTSGGNYNLAIRRGRFGSEARPFTAGAEFWLIPRADLAPIWQPAFPAHVAASSAATFRLQALTPGAEADLSDSAICPDIPWTFTDPWGVEDRP
;
A
#
# COMPACT_ATOMS: atom_id res chain seq x y z
N MET A 1 -35.16 -39.43 40.92
CA MET A 1 -34.75 -38.10 41.28
C MET A 1 -33.50 -37.81 40.39
N GLY A 2 -33.70 -37.21 39.25
CA GLY A 2 -32.64 -36.83 38.35
C GLY A 2 -32.41 -35.32 38.45
N ASP A 3 -31.25 -34.95 38.93
CA ASP A 3 -30.84 -33.55 39.04
C ASP A 3 -30.31 -33.10 37.71
N GLY A 4 -31.11 -32.28 37.04
CA GLY A 4 -30.78 -31.69 35.77
C GLY A 4 -29.87 -30.47 35.99
N GLY A 5 -28.55 -30.66 35.86
CA GLY A 5 -27.59 -29.58 35.87
C GLY A 5 -27.85 -28.61 34.71
N LYS A 6 -28.40 -27.44 35.01
CA LYS A 6 -28.42 -26.29 34.11
C LYS A 6 -26.99 -25.80 33.92
N SER A 7 -26.43 -25.99 32.72
CA SER A 7 -25.23 -25.29 32.32
C SER A 7 -25.53 -23.79 32.28
N GLY A 8 -25.10 -23.08 33.31
CA GLY A 8 -25.11 -21.63 33.32
C GLY A 8 -24.12 -21.10 32.26
N GLY A 9 -24.62 -20.80 31.07
CA GLY A 9 -23.85 -19.98 30.12
C GLY A 9 -23.54 -18.65 30.82
N ALA A 10 -22.27 -18.27 30.88
CA ALA A 10 -21.87 -16.97 31.38
C ALA A 10 -22.65 -15.91 30.61
N LYS A 11 -23.47 -15.11 31.32
CA LYS A 11 -24.12 -13.94 30.75
C LYS A 11 -23.00 -12.96 30.42
N GLN A 12 -22.79 -12.71 29.15
CA GLN A 12 -21.90 -11.65 28.70
C GLN A 12 -22.71 -10.34 28.66
N ASP A 13 -22.28 -9.36 29.47
CA ASP A 13 -22.91 -8.04 29.47
C ASP A 13 -22.47 -7.26 28.24
N CYS A 14 -23.42 -6.70 27.49
CA CYS A 14 -23.19 -5.87 26.33
C CYS A 14 -23.58 -4.44 26.69
N TYR A 15 -22.66 -3.50 26.50
CA TYR A 15 -22.87 -2.10 26.82
C TYR A 15 -23.34 -1.32 25.59
N PHE A 16 -24.34 -0.48 25.78
CA PHE A 16 -24.89 0.44 24.76
C PHE A 16 -24.83 1.85 25.28
N GLY A 17 -24.67 2.82 24.36
CA GLY A 17 -24.66 4.23 24.72
C GLY A 17 -25.00 5.14 23.57
N THR A 18 -25.30 6.40 23.91
CA THR A 18 -25.53 7.45 22.94
C THR A 18 -24.35 8.42 22.98
N ILE A 19 -23.72 8.69 21.84
CA ILE A 19 -22.52 9.50 21.75
C ILE A 19 -22.69 10.52 20.61
N ALA A 20 -22.35 11.79 20.90
CA ALA A 20 -22.17 12.81 19.87
C ALA A 20 -20.71 12.90 19.47
N CYS A 21 -20.40 12.67 18.19
CA CYS A 21 -19.06 12.72 17.61
C CYS A 21 -18.91 13.94 16.70
N ALA A 22 -18.05 14.88 17.07
CA ALA A 22 -17.65 15.96 16.17
C ALA A 22 -16.67 15.41 15.12
N ILE A 23 -16.89 15.71 13.84
CA ILE A 23 -16.10 15.18 12.73
C ILE A 23 -15.19 16.25 12.17
N CYS A 24 -15.76 17.33 11.61
CA CYS A 24 -14.97 18.41 11.01
C CYS A 24 -15.81 19.69 10.87
N ALA A 25 -15.18 20.79 10.46
CA ALA A 25 -15.90 21.99 9.99
C ALA A 25 -16.68 21.65 8.71
N GLY A 26 -17.97 22.00 8.69
CA GLY A 26 -18.88 21.75 7.58
C GLY A 26 -19.07 22.95 6.64
N PRO A 27 -19.94 22.83 5.64
CA PRO A 27 -20.65 21.60 5.30
C PRO A 27 -19.78 20.56 4.61
N VAL A 28 -20.09 19.30 4.85
CA VAL A 28 -19.52 18.15 4.13
C VAL A 28 -20.41 17.84 2.93
N ASP A 29 -19.84 17.45 1.83
CA ASP A 29 -20.57 17.16 0.59
C ASP A 29 -20.85 15.68 0.38
N GLU A 30 -19.93 14.81 0.88
CA GLU A 30 -20.07 13.36 0.71
C GLU A 30 -19.63 12.62 1.98
N LEU A 31 -20.40 11.61 2.36
CA LEU A 31 -20.01 10.56 3.30
C LEU A 31 -19.70 9.31 2.52
N VAL A 32 -18.44 8.89 2.56
CA VAL A 32 -17.94 7.73 1.82
C VAL A 32 -18.07 6.45 2.64
N GLY A 33 -17.73 6.51 3.92
CA GLY A 33 -17.78 5.33 4.76
C GLY A 33 -17.62 5.62 6.24
N ILE A 34 -18.00 4.63 7.05
CA ILE A 34 -17.83 4.60 8.50
C ILE A 34 -17.03 3.36 8.85
N VAL A 35 -15.93 3.55 9.56
CA VAL A 35 -15.02 2.49 10.00
C VAL A 35 -15.05 2.39 11.51
N ILE A 36 -15.21 1.18 12.05
CA ILE A 36 -15.20 0.93 13.50
C ILE A 36 -14.10 -0.11 13.78
N ASP A 37 -13.19 0.24 14.69
CA ASP A 37 -12.04 -0.61 15.06
C ASP A 37 -11.26 -1.13 13.82
N GLY A 38 -11.10 -0.26 12.81
CA GLY A 38 -10.38 -0.57 11.57
C GLY A 38 -11.17 -1.37 10.54
N LYS A 39 -12.45 -1.69 10.79
CA LYS A 39 -13.32 -2.41 9.87
C LYS A 39 -14.38 -1.46 9.28
N LEU A 40 -14.53 -1.46 7.95
CA LEU A 40 -15.62 -0.76 7.28
C LEU A 40 -16.95 -1.40 7.69
N VAL A 41 -17.85 -0.60 8.28
CA VAL A 41 -19.16 -1.07 8.76
C VAL A 41 -20.32 -0.43 8.02
N TRP A 42 -20.07 0.66 7.31
CA TRP A 42 -21.06 1.31 6.44
C TRP A 42 -20.37 2.03 5.27
N PRO A 43 -20.93 1.97 4.05
CA PRO A 43 -22.03 1.09 3.67
C PRO A 43 -21.64 -0.38 3.79
N ASP A 44 -22.62 -1.27 3.80
CA ASP A 44 -22.37 -2.71 3.75
C ASP A 44 -21.84 -3.08 2.36
N ALA A 45 -20.55 -3.04 2.24
CA ALA A 45 -19.82 -3.30 1.01
C ALA A 45 -18.77 -4.37 1.31
N PRO A 46 -18.98 -5.63 0.88
CA PRO A 46 -17.97 -6.67 1.03
C PRO A 46 -16.70 -6.29 0.26
N ALA A 47 -15.57 -6.84 0.68
CA ALA A 47 -14.34 -6.71 -0.10
C ALA A 47 -14.59 -7.22 -1.53
N TRP A 48 -14.06 -6.49 -2.52
CA TRP A 48 -14.10 -6.99 -3.88
C TRP A 48 -13.40 -8.35 -3.93
N ALA A 49 -14.15 -9.35 -4.35
CA ALA A 49 -13.62 -10.68 -4.51
C ALA A 49 -13.29 -10.88 -6.00
N ASP A 50 -12.02 -11.10 -6.30
CA ASP A 50 -11.56 -11.46 -7.65
C ASP A 50 -12.08 -12.84 -8.10
N GLY A 51 -12.85 -13.49 -7.25
CA GLY A 51 -13.37 -14.82 -7.44
C GLY A 51 -12.35 -15.93 -7.16
N LEU A 52 -11.15 -15.58 -6.69
CA LEU A 52 -10.11 -16.56 -6.44
C LEU A 52 -10.36 -17.35 -5.15
N VAL A 53 -11.04 -18.44 -5.26
CA VAL A 53 -10.85 -19.55 -4.34
C VAL A 53 -9.63 -20.30 -4.89
N HIS A 54 -8.43 -20.05 -4.33
CA HIS A 54 -7.18 -20.74 -4.67
C HIS A 54 -7.19 -22.18 -4.12
N ALA A 55 -8.15 -22.97 -4.55
CA ALA A 55 -8.17 -24.38 -4.24
C ALA A 55 -7.58 -25.15 -5.39
N ARG A 56 -6.61 -26.00 -5.11
CA ARG A 56 -6.03 -26.95 -6.08
C ARG A 56 -6.93 -28.16 -6.20
N THR A 57 -6.97 -28.71 -7.38
CA THR A 57 -7.58 -30.01 -7.61
C THR A 57 -6.66 -31.12 -7.16
N THR A 58 -7.22 -32.28 -6.85
CA THR A 58 -6.44 -33.51 -6.61
C THR A 58 -6.70 -34.54 -7.71
N HIS A 59 -7.93 -34.64 -8.16
CA HIS A 59 -8.33 -35.60 -9.19
C HIS A 59 -9.38 -34.99 -10.11
N ARG A 60 -9.49 -35.54 -11.31
CA ARG A 60 -10.52 -35.24 -12.29
C ARG A 60 -11.07 -36.52 -12.92
N GLN A 61 -12.30 -36.46 -13.36
CA GLN A 61 -12.99 -37.54 -14.08
C GLN A 61 -14.00 -36.92 -15.05
N ARG A 62 -14.22 -37.54 -16.19
CA ARG A 62 -15.35 -37.21 -17.06
C ARG A 62 -16.10 -38.46 -17.42
N GLN A 63 -17.41 -38.43 -17.22
CA GLN A 63 -18.31 -39.51 -17.60
C GLN A 63 -19.65 -38.94 -18.12
N ALA A 64 -20.10 -39.38 -19.26
CA ALA A 64 -21.36 -38.94 -19.86
C ALA A 64 -21.50 -37.43 -19.99
N ASN A 65 -20.42 -36.73 -20.43
CA ASN A 65 -20.34 -35.26 -20.55
C ASN A 65 -20.47 -34.48 -19.26
N ILE A 66 -20.25 -35.13 -18.12
CA ILE A 66 -20.17 -34.50 -16.82
C ILE A 66 -18.73 -34.68 -16.30
N ALA A 67 -18.07 -33.56 -16.02
CA ALA A 67 -16.78 -33.58 -15.32
C ALA A 67 -17.00 -33.53 -13.82
N THR A 68 -16.31 -34.37 -13.07
CA THR A 68 -16.24 -34.34 -11.62
C THR A 68 -14.80 -33.99 -11.21
N VAL A 69 -14.67 -33.04 -10.31
CA VAL A 69 -13.40 -32.55 -9.80
C VAL A 69 -13.37 -32.72 -8.29
N TRP A 70 -12.25 -33.20 -7.79
CA TRP A 70 -11.95 -33.32 -6.37
C TRP A 70 -10.90 -32.28 -5.98
N MET A 71 -11.14 -31.64 -4.87
CA MET A 71 -10.32 -30.55 -4.36
C MET A 71 -9.44 -31.01 -3.22
N GLU A 72 -8.30 -30.39 -3.07
CA GLU A 72 -7.36 -30.61 -1.96
C GLU A 72 -7.98 -30.19 -0.61
N ARG A 73 -8.93 -29.27 -0.63
CA ARG A 73 -9.60 -28.68 0.54
C ARG A 73 -11.10 -28.53 0.30
N GLU A 74 -11.80 -28.20 1.38
CA GLU A 74 -13.19 -27.80 1.26
C GLU A 74 -13.31 -26.58 0.34
N HIS A 75 -14.15 -26.70 -0.69
CA HIS A 75 -14.26 -25.68 -1.74
C HIS A 75 -15.28 -24.57 -1.40
N GLY A 76 -16.09 -24.70 -0.36
CA GLY A 76 -17.07 -23.70 0.06
C GLY A 76 -18.14 -23.32 -0.98
N LEU A 77 -18.28 -24.09 -2.06
CA LEU A 77 -19.26 -23.83 -3.12
C LEU A 77 -20.65 -24.30 -2.71
N LYS A 78 -21.67 -23.67 -3.30
CA LYS A 78 -23.06 -24.13 -3.28
C LYS A 78 -23.48 -24.57 -4.68
N THR A 79 -24.38 -25.54 -4.79
CA THR A 79 -24.96 -25.91 -6.07
C THR A 79 -25.61 -24.70 -6.72
N GLY A 80 -25.27 -24.42 -7.97
CA GLY A 80 -25.69 -23.23 -8.70
C GLY A 80 -24.61 -22.13 -8.79
N ASP A 81 -23.54 -22.20 -8.00
CA ASP A 81 -22.41 -21.25 -8.12
C ASP A 81 -21.76 -21.37 -9.51
N LYS A 82 -21.30 -20.24 -10.03
CA LYS A 82 -20.49 -20.18 -11.25
C LYS A 82 -19.01 -20.17 -10.91
N VAL A 83 -18.24 -21.03 -11.59
CA VAL A 83 -16.80 -21.15 -11.37
C VAL A 83 -16.03 -21.16 -12.69
N THR A 84 -14.82 -20.68 -12.65
CA THR A 84 -13.83 -20.85 -13.71
C THR A 84 -12.79 -21.88 -13.26
N LEU A 85 -12.52 -22.84 -14.13
CA LEU A 85 -11.56 -23.92 -13.93
C LEU A 85 -10.44 -23.77 -14.94
N SER A 86 -9.19 -23.78 -14.51
CA SER A 86 -8.02 -23.57 -15.35
C SER A 86 -6.83 -24.41 -14.90
N GLY A 87 -5.83 -24.52 -15.74
CA GLY A 87 -4.56 -25.15 -15.38
C GLY A 87 -4.55 -26.68 -15.30
N PHE A 88 -5.63 -27.37 -15.69
CA PHE A 88 -5.60 -28.83 -15.73
C PHE A 88 -4.57 -29.33 -16.74
N THR A 89 -3.90 -30.43 -16.40
CA THR A 89 -2.97 -31.12 -17.30
C THR A 89 -3.65 -31.53 -18.60
N ASP A 90 -4.91 -31.94 -18.53
CA ASP A 90 -5.78 -32.11 -19.69
C ASP A 90 -6.64 -30.85 -19.83
N ALA A 91 -6.24 -29.97 -20.75
CA ALA A 91 -6.89 -28.69 -20.98
C ALA A 91 -8.40 -28.80 -21.32
N SER A 92 -8.89 -29.99 -21.70
CA SER A 92 -10.31 -30.21 -21.96
C SER A 92 -11.19 -30.11 -20.72
N PHE A 93 -10.62 -30.11 -19.53
CA PHE A 93 -11.31 -29.86 -18.26
C PHE A 93 -11.34 -28.38 -17.87
N ASN A 94 -10.57 -27.52 -18.56
CA ASN A 94 -10.69 -26.09 -18.34
C ASN A 94 -12.06 -25.59 -18.77
N ALA A 95 -12.65 -24.72 -17.96
CA ALA A 95 -14.00 -24.22 -18.23
C ALA A 95 -14.14 -22.81 -17.64
N ASN A 96 -14.84 -21.93 -18.35
CA ASN A 96 -15.06 -20.55 -17.91
C ASN A 96 -16.51 -20.35 -17.50
N ALA A 97 -16.72 -19.79 -16.30
CA ALA A 97 -18.03 -19.42 -15.75
C ALA A 97 -19.08 -20.55 -15.80
N VAL A 98 -18.67 -21.80 -15.54
CA VAL A 98 -19.59 -22.95 -15.54
C VAL A 98 -20.34 -23.07 -14.24
N THR A 99 -21.62 -23.48 -14.33
CA THR A 99 -22.45 -23.76 -13.16
C THR A 99 -22.09 -25.12 -12.57
N VAL A 100 -21.87 -25.19 -11.27
CA VAL A 100 -21.51 -26.42 -10.57
C VAL A 100 -22.68 -27.05 -9.82
N THR A 101 -22.60 -28.37 -9.68
CA THR A 101 -23.42 -29.15 -8.77
C THR A 101 -22.51 -29.71 -7.68
N VAL A 102 -22.69 -29.30 -6.44
CA VAL A 102 -21.88 -29.75 -5.31
C VAL A 102 -22.27 -31.18 -4.95
N LEU A 103 -21.28 -32.05 -4.85
CA LEU A 103 -21.43 -33.46 -4.46
C LEU A 103 -21.14 -33.65 -2.97
N ASN A 104 -20.08 -33.04 -2.48
CA ASN A 104 -19.73 -32.95 -1.06
C ASN A 104 -18.75 -31.76 -0.83
N ALA A 105 -18.25 -31.58 0.39
CA ALA A 105 -17.37 -30.46 0.74
C ALA A 105 -16.07 -30.42 -0.10
N PHE A 106 -15.62 -31.54 -0.66
CA PHE A 106 -14.37 -31.68 -1.41
C PHE A 106 -14.55 -31.98 -2.88
N SER A 107 -15.78 -32.14 -3.39
CA SER A 107 -16.01 -32.47 -4.79
C SER A 107 -17.29 -31.86 -5.34
N PHE A 108 -17.22 -31.48 -6.62
CA PHE A 108 -18.35 -30.97 -7.38
C PHE A 108 -18.26 -31.47 -8.83
N SER A 109 -19.37 -31.33 -9.55
CA SER A 109 -19.45 -31.65 -10.95
C SER A 109 -19.97 -30.47 -11.77
N TYR A 110 -19.65 -30.48 -13.07
CA TYR A 110 -20.12 -29.50 -14.05
C TYR A 110 -20.27 -30.13 -15.42
N SER A 111 -21.06 -29.51 -16.28
CA SER A 111 -21.23 -29.96 -17.65
C SER A 111 -19.96 -29.73 -18.46
N ASN A 112 -19.40 -30.76 -19.03
CA ASN A 112 -18.17 -30.72 -19.79
C ASN A 112 -18.20 -31.80 -20.88
N ALA A 113 -18.51 -31.41 -22.11
CA ALA A 113 -18.60 -32.31 -23.25
C ALA A 113 -17.21 -32.83 -23.66
N GLY A 114 -17.10 -34.12 -23.92
CA GLY A 114 -15.87 -34.76 -24.39
C GLY A 114 -15.81 -36.26 -24.11
N PRO A 115 -14.72 -36.94 -24.54
CA PRO A 115 -14.49 -38.35 -24.27
C PRO A 115 -14.50 -38.64 -22.75
N ASN A 116 -14.97 -39.84 -22.39
CA ASN A 116 -14.88 -40.29 -21.02
C ASN A 116 -13.45 -40.41 -20.59
N VAL A 117 -13.15 -39.89 -19.40
CA VAL A 117 -11.83 -39.95 -18.75
C VAL A 117 -12.02 -40.60 -17.39
N SER A 118 -11.32 -41.68 -17.13
CA SER A 118 -11.30 -42.33 -15.82
C SER A 118 -10.75 -41.38 -14.75
N ARG A 119 -11.12 -41.62 -13.49
CA ARG A 119 -10.57 -40.84 -12.38
C ARG A 119 -9.04 -40.91 -12.38
N SER A 120 -8.42 -39.76 -12.51
CA SER A 120 -6.97 -39.60 -12.55
C SER A 120 -6.53 -38.44 -11.69
N ALA A 121 -5.34 -38.55 -11.12
CA ALA A 121 -4.74 -37.48 -10.35
C ALA A 121 -4.45 -36.28 -11.26
N ASP A 122 -4.77 -35.08 -10.81
CA ASP A 122 -4.46 -33.82 -11.48
C ASP A 122 -4.44 -32.69 -10.42
N SER A 123 -3.23 -32.36 -9.96
CA SER A 123 -3.00 -31.31 -8.97
C SER A 123 -2.70 -29.94 -9.57
N ALA A 124 -2.68 -29.84 -10.90
CA ALA A 124 -2.42 -28.60 -11.61
C ALA A 124 -3.66 -27.70 -11.75
N GLY A 125 -4.85 -28.30 -11.66
CA GLY A 125 -6.12 -27.57 -11.80
C GLY A 125 -6.31 -26.53 -10.70
N ARG A 126 -6.89 -25.41 -11.10
CA ARG A 126 -7.25 -24.26 -10.24
C ARG A 126 -8.73 -23.97 -10.35
N LEU A 127 -9.33 -23.69 -9.21
CA LEU A 127 -10.72 -23.25 -9.10
C LEU A 127 -10.79 -21.75 -8.81
N THR A 128 -11.59 -21.02 -9.58
CA THR A 128 -11.94 -19.63 -9.34
C THR A 128 -13.45 -19.50 -9.20
N LYS A 129 -13.96 -19.01 -8.07
CA LYS A 129 -15.38 -18.71 -7.90
C LYS A 129 -15.68 -17.34 -8.49
N ASN A 130 -16.56 -17.28 -9.49
CA ASN A 130 -17.00 -16.04 -10.07
C ASN A 130 -18.18 -15.45 -9.28
N VAL A 131 -18.14 -14.17 -8.97
CA VAL A 131 -19.22 -13.42 -8.34
C VAL A 131 -19.98 -12.65 -9.41
N ALA A 132 -21.28 -12.78 -9.46
CA ALA A 132 -22.13 -11.97 -10.32
C ALA A 132 -22.52 -10.68 -9.59
N TYR A 133 -22.24 -9.54 -10.20
CA TYR A 133 -22.61 -8.23 -9.70
C TYR A 133 -23.74 -7.64 -10.53
N ALA A 134 -24.73 -7.06 -9.87
CA ALA A 134 -25.83 -6.32 -10.46
C ALA A 134 -25.63 -4.81 -10.27
N PRO A 135 -26.23 -3.94 -11.09
CA PRO A 135 -26.21 -2.50 -10.86
C PRO A 135 -26.74 -2.17 -9.46
N GLY A 136 -25.98 -1.34 -8.72
CA GLY A 136 -26.27 -0.98 -7.34
C GLY A 136 -25.57 -1.86 -6.29
N ASP A 137 -24.95 -2.99 -6.67
CA ASP A 137 -24.14 -3.76 -5.73
C ASP A 137 -22.90 -2.97 -5.32
N LEU A 138 -22.59 -2.96 -4.04
CA LEU A 138 -21.44 -2.27 -3.49
C LEU A 138 -20.32 -3.24 -3.16
N VAL A 139 -19.09 -2.82 -3.43
CA VAL A 139 -17.87 -3.50 -2.99
C VAL A 139 -16.85 -2.47 -2.50
N HIS A 140 -15.93 -2.88 -1.64
CA HIS A 140 -14.77 -2.04 -1.34
C HIS A 140 -13.49 -2.65 -1.90
N ASP A 141 -12.61 -1.79 -2.40
CA ASP A 141 -11.25 -2.10 -2.79
C ASP A 141 -10.32 -1.09 -2.10
N GLY A 142 -9.61 -1.55 -1.09
CA GLY A 142 -8.94 -0.65 -0.14
C GLY A 142 -9.94 0.24 0.60
N ALA A 143 -9.65 1.54 0.68
CA ALA A 143 -10.53 2.55 1.28
C ALA A 143 -11.56 3.13 0.29
N THR A 144 -11.62 2.65 -0.95
CA THR A 144 -12.58 3.12 -1.94
C THR A 144 -13.73 2.14 -2.05
N ILE A 145 -14.94 2.69 -1.99
CA ILE A 145 -16.18 1.93 -2.17
C ILE A 145 -16.64 2.15 -3.60
N TRP A 146 -17.02 1.06 -4.25
CA TRP A 146 -17.42 1.05 -5.65
C TRP A 146 -18.85 0.52 -5.77
N GLU A 147 -19.61 1.16 -6.61
CA GLU A 147 -20.95 0.74 -7.00
C GLU A 147 -20.89 0.12 -8.39
N CYS A 148 -21.48 -1.05 -8.55
CA CYS A 148 -21.61 -1.68 -9.83
C CYS A 148 -22.56 -0.86 -10.73
N ALA A 149 -22.03 -0.30 -11.81
CA ALA A 149 -22.80 0.46 -12.78
C ALA A 149 -23.39 -0.43 -13.90
N THR A 150 -22.72 -1.54 -14.23
CA THR A 150 -23.13 -2.45 -15.28
C THR A 150 -23.01 -3.89 -14.80
N ALA A 151 -24.09 -4.67 -14.93
CA ALA A 151 -24.12 -6.08 -14.54
C ALA A 151 -22.99 -6.86 -15.22
N HIS A 152 -22.20 -7.58 -14.44
CA HIS A 152 -21.11 -8.39 -14.94
C HIS A 152 -20.76 -9.53 -13.97
N THR A 153 -19.89 -10.43 -14.41
CA THR A 153 -19.33 -11.48 -13.56
C THR A 153 -17.86 -11.14 -13.27
N SER A 154 -17.44 -11.29 -12.03
CA SER A 154 -16.09 -10.94 -11.61
C SER A 154 -14.99 -11.69 -12.36
N SER A 155 -13.94 -10.98 -12.70
CA SER A 155 -12.70 -11.52 -13.26
C SER A 155 -11.56 -10.57 -12.88
N PRO A 156 -10.30 -11.02 -12.87
CA PRO A 156 -9.15 -10.13 -12.60
C PRO A 156 -9.09 -8.90 -13.51
N SER A 157 -9.63 -9.00 -14.74
CA SER A 157 -9.63 -7.92 -15.74
C SER A 157 -10.70 -6.85 -15.51
N ASN A 158 -11.73 -7.11 -14.69
CA ASN A 158 -12.81 -6.16 -14.42
C ASN A 158 -12.87 -5.70 -12.95
N ARG A 159 -11.75 -5.82 -12.24
CA ARG A 159 -11.55 -5.27 -10.89
C ARG A 159 -11.70 -3.74 -10.91
N PRO A 160 -12.29 -3.12 -9.89
CA PRO A 160 -12.23 -1.67 -9.74
C PRO A 160 -10.76 -1.14 -9.70
N PRO A 161 -10.45 0.00 -10.34
CA PRO A 161 -11.33 0.81 -11.17
C PRO A 161 -11.48 0.23 -12.60
N HIS A 162 -12.70 -0.08 -12.99
CA HIS A 162 -13.05 -0.54 -14.34
C HIS A 162 -14.35 0.17 -14.77
N SER A 163 -14.63 0.26 -16.05
CA SER A 163 -15.84 0.93 -16.57
C SER A 163 -17.18 0.35 -16.05
N TYR A 164 -17.17 -0.84 -15.46
CA TYR A 164 -18.34 -1.45 -14.81
C TYR A 164 -18.60 -0.90 -13.40
N TRP A 165 -17.68 -0.13 -12.84
CA TRP A 165 -17.72 0.38 -11.50
C TRP A 165 -17.69 1.90 -11.48
N SER A 166 -18.41 2.51 -10.57
CA SER A 166 -18.33 3.93 -10.23
C SER A 166 -18.04 4.11 -8.75
N PRO A 167 -17.24 5.12 -8.36
CA PRO A 167 -17.00 5.40 -6.95
C PRO A 167 -18.31 5.74 -6.23
N TYR A 168 -18.58 5.04 -5.13
CA TYR A 168 -19.75 5.27 -4.30
C TYR A 168 -19.49 6.31 -3.22
N ALA A 169 -20.47 7.15 -2.97
CA ALA A 169 -20.56 8.00 -1.79
C ALA A 169 -22.02 8.43 -1.58
N LEU A 170 -22.45 8.53 -0.33
CA LEU A 170 -23.69 9.22 0.01
C LEU A 170 -23.46 10.73 -0.17
N ARG A 171 -24.15 11.35 -1.11
CA ARG A 171 -23.97 12.75 -1.43
C ARG A 171 -25.06 13.61 -0.82
N ARG A 172 -24.65 14.69 -0.16
CA ARG A 172 -25.59 15.69 0.37
C ARG A 172 -26.51 16.27 -0.70
N ALA A 173 -26.00 16.43 -1.93
CA ALA A 173 -26.80 16.88 -3.07
C ALA A 173 -27.99 15.96 -3.43
N ASP A 174 -27.87 14.67 -3.14
CA ASP A 174 -28.88 13.67 -3.46
C ASP A 174 -29.93 13.51 -2.33
N VAL A 175 -29.51 13.74 -1.07
CA VAL A 175 -30.37 13.51 0.11
C VAL A 175 -30.84 14.80 0.78
N GLY A 176 -30.30 15.95 0.42
CA GLY A 176 -30.61 17.26 1.00
C GLY A 176 -29.74 17.63 2.19
N ASP A 177 -30.03 18.80 2.77
CA ASP A 177 -29.30 19.43 3.88
C ASP A 177 -29.70 18.90 5.26
N ASP A 178 -30.79 18.16 5.35
CA ASP A 178 -31.29 17.60 6.60
C ASP A 178 -30.37 16.46 7.10
N PRO A 179 -30.32 16.23 8.41
CA PRO A 179 -29.57 15.12 8.96
C PRO A 179 -30.03 13.78 8.38
N TYR A 180 -29.09 12.94 8.04
CA TYR A 180 -29.37 11.65 7.39
C TYR A 180 -29.25 10.49 8.39
N PRO A 181 -30.35 9.74 8.64
CA PRO A 181 -30.32 8.59 9.52
C PRO A 181 -29.68 7.36 8.85
N ILE A 182 -28.75 6.72 9.54
CA ILE A 182 -28.02 5.53 9.07
C ILE A 182 -28.20 4.43 10.10
N THR A 183 -28.51 3.22 9.65
CA THR A 183 -28.48 2.00 10.48
C THR A 183 -27.23 1.21 10.16
N ILE A 184 -26.48 0.84 11.19
CA ILE A 184 -25.28 0.01 11.06
C ILE A 184 -25.62 -1.33 11.70
N PRO A 185 -25.74 -2.42 10.89
CA PRO A 185 -26.01 -3.74 11.42
C PRO A 185 -25.04 -4.12 12.54
N ASP A 186 -25.55 -4.76 13.59
CA ASP A 186 -24.82 -5.20 14.80
C ASP A 186 -24.28 -4.07 15.71
N TRP A 187 -24.29 -2.80 15.28
CA TRP A 187 -23.75 -1.68 16.05
C TRP A 187 -24.81 -0.71 16.57
N GLY A 188 -25.87 -0.47 15.84
CA GLY A 188 -26.92 0.48 16.21
C GLY A 188 -27.29 1.45 15.08
N ALA A 189 -27.74 2.64 15.44
CA ALA A 189 -28.09 3.67 14.48
C ALA A 189 -27.34 4.96 14.75
N LEU A 190 -27.17 5.79 13.71
CA LEU A 190 -26.63 7.13 13.84
C LEU A 190 -27.38 8.12 12.96
N ASP A 191 -27.36 9.38 13.37
CA ASP A 191 -27.82 10.49 12.56
C ASP A 191 -26.61 11.31 12.13
N PHE A 192 -26.37 11.41 10.83
CA PHE A 192 -25.26 12.15 10.27
C PHE A 192 -25.68 13.56 9.92
N TYR A 193 -25.03 14.54 10.54
CA TYR A 193 -25.28 15.98 10.37
C TYR A 193 -24.22 16.58 9.46
N TRP A 194 -24.62 17.08 8.31
CA TRP A 194 -23.75 17.58 7.25
C TRP A 194 -22.91 18.82 7.60
N GLY A 195 -23.26 19.55 8.65
CA GLY A 195 -22.59 20.80 9.01
C GLY A 195 -23.09 22.00 8.23
N THR A 196 -24.33 22.02 7.81
CA THR A 196 -24.91 23.16 7.11
C THR A 196 -25.19 24.35 8.05
N SER A 197 -25.34 25.53 7.50
CA SER A 197 -25.68 26.74 8.29
C SER A 197 -27.11 26.73 8.82
N THR A 198 -27.96 25.91 8.26
CA THR A 198 -29.40 25.79 8.54
C THR A 198 -29.76 24.54 9.31
N GLN A 199 -28.80 23.65 9.56
CA GLN A 199 -29.09 22.33 10.17
C GLN A 199 -29.83 22.47 11.51
N THR A 200 -30.77 21.56 11.74
CA THR A 200 -31.57 21.43 12.94
C THR A 200 -31.36 20.05 13.56
N LEU A 201 -31.69 19.92 14.84
CA LEU A 201 -31.71 18.61 15.49
C LEU A 201 -32.90 17.78 15.00
N LEU A 202 -32.67 16.50 14.75
CA LEU A 202 -33.74 15.52 14.57
C LEU A 202 -34.39 15.24 15.92
N THR A 203 -35.71 15.15 15.92
CA THR A 203 -36.53 14.76 17.08
C THR A 203 -37.54 13.71 16.61
N ASP A 204 -37.88 12.79 17.50
CA ASP A 204 -38.87 11.74 17.22
C ASP A 204 -40.25 12.07 17.80
N GLY A 205 -40.32 13.09 18.67
CA GLY A 205 -41.52 13.42 19.46
C GLY A 205 -41.75 12.43 20.59
N ASP A 206 -40.76 11.63 20.93
CA ASP A 206 -40.76 10.68 22.04
C ASP A 206 -39.69 11.08 23.07
N PRO A 207 -40.11 11.60 24.23
CA PRO A 207 -39.18 12.07 25.28
C PRO A 207 -38.19 10.98 25.79
N SER A 208 -38.46 9.74 25.48
CA SER A 208 -37.56 8.62 25.83
C SER A 208 -36.53 8.28 24.74
N SER A 209 -36.70 8.84 23.56
CA SER A 209 -35.77 8.62 22.46
C SER A 209 -34.43 9.33 22.69
N ALA A 210 -33.35 8.75 22.18
CA ALA A 210 -32.02 9.34 22.27
C ALA A 210 -31.95 10.74 21.62
N ARG A 211 -32.72 10.98 20.55
CA ARG A 211 -32.81 12.28 19.87
C ARG A 211 -33.45 13.34 20.76
N ASP A 212 -34.62 13.03 21.34
CA ASP A 212 -35.35 13.96 22.16
C ASP A 212 -34.67 14.22 23.51
N ILE A 213 -34.02 13.20 24.10
CA ILE A 213 -33.15 13.34 25.28
C ILE A 213 -32.00 14.32 24.97
N PHE A 214 -31.32 14.14 23.82
CA PHE A 214 -30.22 15.00 23.41
C PHE A 214 -30.69 16.45 23.19
N ALA A 215 -31.82 16.62 22.52
CA ALA A 215 -32.42 17.95 22.31
C ALA A 215 -32.87 18.60 23.63
N ALA A 216 -33.53 17.84 24.54
CA ALA A 216 -33.99 18.32 25.84
C ALA A 216 -32.84 18.67 26.80
N ALA A 217 -31.67 18.07 26.63
CA ALA A 217 -30.43 18.42 27.34
C ALA A 217 -29.88 19.81 26.94
N GLY A 218 -30.51 20.51 25.98
CA GLY A 218 -30.14 21.84 25.55
C GLY A 218 -28.97 21.91 24.59
N HIS A 219 -28.61 20.81 23.98
CA HIS A 219 -27.56 20.79 22.95
C HIS A 219 -28.00 21.62 21.75
N PRO A 220 -27.13 22.49 21.21
CA PRO A 220 -27.41 23.20 19.97
C PRO A 220 -27.28 22.25 18.77
N PRO A 221 -27.82 22.60 17.59
CA PRO A 221 -27.69 21.82 16.39
C PRO A 221 -26.28 21.83 15.77
N TYR A 222 -25.30 22.46 16.44
CA TYR A 222 -23.90 22.57 16.00
C TYR A 222 -23.77 22.96 14.52
N ARG A 223 -24.47 24.04 14.12
CA ARG A 223 -24.45 24.55 12.75
C ARG A 223 -23.03 24.81 12.27
N ARG A 224 -22.75 24.45 11.01
CA ARG A 224 -21.46 24.56 10.36
C ARG A 224 -20.37 23.61 10.90
N GLN A 225 -20.78 22.68 11.73
CA GLN A 225 -19.96 21.57 12.16
C GLN A 225 -20.60 20.28 11.71
N CYS A 226 -19.87 19.47 10.96
CA CYS A 226 -20.24 18.10 10.65
C CYS A 226 -20.04 17.24 11.89
N TRP A 227 -21.06 16.51 12.27
CA TRP A 227 -21.04 15.63 13.44
C TRP A 227 -22.04 14.50 13.30
N ALA A 228 -21.95 13.50 14.15
CA ALA A 228 -22.87 12.38 14.17
C ALA A 228 -23.40 12.14 15.58
N LEU A 229 -24.68 11.80 15.71
CA LEU A 229 -25.30 11.29 16.92
C LEU A 229 -25.48 9.79 16.80
N LEU A 230 -24.64 9.02 17.48
CA LEU A 230 -24.77 7.58 17.59
C LEU A 230 -25.82 7.27 18.64
N ARG A 231 -26.81 6.43 18.29
CA ARG A 231 -27.95 6.13 19.13
C ARG A 231 -27.99 4.64 19.46
N ASP A 232 -28.14 4.31 20.75
CA ASP A 232 -28.17 2.94 21.23
C ASP A 232 -27.02 2.11 20.66
N PHE A 233 -25.85 2.74 20.63
CA PHE A 233 -24.69 2.20 19.96
C PHE A 233 -24.00 1.16 20.85
N LYS A 234 -23.71 -0.03 20.29
CA LYS A 234 -23.12 -1.13 20.97
C LYS A 234 -21.62 -0.93 21.15
N PHE A 235 -21.15 -0.85 22.38
CA PHE A 235 -19.72 -0.74 22.68
C PHE A 235 -18.97 -2.07 22.57
N GLY A 236 -19.70 -3.18 22.65
CA GLY A 236 -19.17 -4.53 22.64
C GLY A 236 -19.28 -5.24 23.98
N VAL A 237 -18.78 -6.46 24.01
CA VAL A 237 -18.79 -7.30 25.21
C VAL A 237 -17.60 -6.94 26.07
N GLU A 238 -17.83 -6.68 27.37
CA GLU A 238 -16.80 -6.37 28.38
C GLU A 238 -15.98 -5.08 28.10
N ARG A 239 -16.36 -4.26 27.13
CA ARG A 239 -15.71 -2.95 26.86
C ARG A 239 -16.40 -1.85 27.67
N GLN A 240 -15.61 -1.10 28.45
CA GLN A 240 -16.05 0.09 29.17
C GLN A 240 -15.83 1.40 28.39
N ALA A 241 -15.14 1.34 27.26
CA ALA A 241 -14.84 2.49 26.41
C ALA A 241 -15.51 2.37 25.03
N ALA A 242 -15.87 3.49 24.45
CA ALA A 242 -16.37 3.55 23.09
C ALA A 242 -15.33 2.96 22.10
N PRO A 243 -15.77 2.25 21.04
CA PRO A 243 -14.88 1.80 19.98
C PRO A 243 -14.26 2.98 19.25
N ASN A 244 -13.15 2.74 18.54
CA ASN A 244 -12.59 3.73 17.64
C ASN A 244 -13.48 3.88 16.40
N ILE A 245 -14.05 5.08 16.19
CA ILE A 245 -14.99 5.34 15.11
C ILE A 245 -14.37 6.38 14.19
N GLU A 246 -14.25 6.06 12.92
CA GLU A 246 -13.67 6.89 11.89
C GLU A 246 -14.71 7.17 10.79
N PHE A 247 -14.75 8.40 10.31
CA PHE A 247 -15.63 8.84 9.23
C PHE A 247 -14.81 9.22 8.02
N ILE A 248 -15.09 8.59 6.86
CA ILE A 248 -14.48 8.95 5.59
C ILE A 248 -15.40 9.93 4.89
N VAL A 249 -15.02 11.20 4.89
CA VAL A 249 -15.82 12.28 4.32
C VAL A 249 -15.08 13.06 3.25
N ARG A 250 -15.83 13.68 2.33
CA ARG A 250 -15.28 14.60 1.33
C ARG A 250 -15.97 15.94 1.45
N ARG A 251 -15.17 16.98 1.37
CA ARG A 251 -15.64 18.35 1.51
C ARG A 251 -15.09 19.22 0.39
N LYS A 252 -15.98 19.85 -0.33
CA LYS A 252 -15.66 20.90 -1.30
C LYS A 252 -15.35 22.20 -0.57
N ALA A 253 -14.31 22.90 -0.99
CA ALA A 253 -14.02 24.21 -0.44
C ALA A 253 -15.18 25.20 -0.67
N GLN A 254 -15.66 25.82 0.40
CA GLN A 254 -16.82 26.74 0.40
C GLN A 254 -16.32 28.17 0.15
N GLN A 255 -16.10 28.51 -1.10
CA GLN A 255 -15.66 29.85 -1.53
C GLN A 255 -16.39 30.22 -2.83
N SER A 256 -16.52 31.51 -3.09
CA SER A 256 -17.24 32.05 -4.26
C SER A 256 -16.34 32.62 -5.36
N LEU A 257 -15.00 32.59 -5.12
CA LEU A 257 -14.03 33.23 -6.01
C LEU A 257 -13.78 32.38 -7.28
N LEU A 258 -13.73 31.06 -7.11
CA LEU A 258 -13.44 30.13 -8.19
C LEU A 258 -14.70 29.43 -8.68
N THR A 259 -14.74 29.09 -9.96
CA THR A 259 -15.89 28.46 -10.62
C THR A 259 -15.47 27.24 -11.45
N GLY A 260 -16.44 26.44 -11.92
CA GLY A 260 -16.19 25.31 -12.78
C GLY A 260 -15.36 24.20 -12.11
N SER A 261 -14.48 23.57 -12.88
CA SER A 261 -13.59 22.49 -12.41
C SER A 261 -12.66 22.94 -11.28
N ALA A 262 -12.20 24.20 -11.32
CA ALA A 262 -11.35 24.76 -10.27
C ALA A 262 -12.01 24.82 -8.88
N ALA A 263 -13.33 24.88 -8.83
CA ALA A 263 -14.11 24.92 -7.58
C ALA A 263 -14.65 23.52 -7.19
N ALA A 264 -14.53 22.53 -8.05
CA ALA A 264 -15.06 21.17 -7.83
C ALA A 264 -14.08 20.27 -7.06
N LEU A 265 -14.59 19.18 -6.52
CA LEU A 265 -13.75 18.06 -6.09
C LEU A 265 -13.33 17.26 -7.34
N ALA A 266 -12.04 17.01 -7.48
CA ALA A 266 -11.52 16.06 -8.48
C ALA A 266 -11.05 14.82 -7.75
N GLU A 267 -11.63 13.68 -8.06
CA GLU A 267 -11.36 12.39 -7.40
C GLU A 267 -11.42 12.47 -5.86
N GLY A 268 -12.30 13.30 -5.34
CA GLY A 268 -12.47 13.51 -3.89
C GLY A 268 -11.41 14.41 -3.23
N GLN A 269 -10.60 15.11 -4.03
CA GLN A 269 -9.61 16.07 -3.55
C GLN A 269 -10.00 17.50 -3.97
N SER A 270 -9.51 18.49 -3.24
CA SER A 270 -9.78 19.90 -3.47
C SER A 270 -8.62 20.60 -4.17
N ASN A 271 -8.94 21.58 -5.01
CA ASN A 271 -7.92 22.48 -5.54
C ASN A 271 -7.27 23.27 -4.40
N PRO A 272 -5.93 23.32 -4.29
CA PRO A 272 -5.24 24.01 -3.19
C PRO A 272 -5.57 25.50 -3.11
N LEU A 273 -5.81 26.18 -4.26
CA LEU A 273 -6.22 27.59 -4.27
C LEU A 273 -7.65 27.77 -3.76
N ALA A 274 -8.56 26.83 -4.03
CA ALA A 274 -9.90 26.87 -3.48
C ALA A 274 -9.87 26.73 -1.95
N ALA A 275 -9.06 25.81 -1.43
CA ALA A 275 -8.86 25.63 0.00
C ALA A 275 -8.27 26.89 0.65
N LEU A 276 -7.28 27.51 0.01
CA LEU A 276 -6.65 28.71 0.53
C LEU A 276 -7.59 29.93 0.47
N ALA A 277 -8.34 30.10 -0.63
CA ALA A 277 -9.33 31.17 -0.75
C ALA A 277 -10.39 31.07 0.38
N GLU A 278 -10.84 29.86 0.69
CA GLU A 278 -11.74 29.64 1.82
C GLU A 278 -11.08 29.98 3.15
N LEU A 279 -9.86 29.58 3.41
CA LEU A 279 -9.12 29.91 4.63
C LEU A 279 -8.92 31.42 4.80
N ILE A 280 -8.78 32.17 3.71
CA ILE A 280 -8.68 33.65 3.77
C ILE A 280 -10.02 34.27 4.05
N THR A 281 -11.09 33.82 3.41
CA THR A 281 -12.39 34.49 3.37
C THR A 281 -13.40 33.99 4.41
N SER A 282 -13.24 32.74 4.90
CA SER A 282 -14.20 32.17 5.87
C SER A 282 -14.17 32.92 7.22
N PRO A 283 -15.31 33.43 7.68
CA PRO A 283 -15.40 34.07 9.00
C PRO A 283 -15.49 33.08 10.16
N TYR A 284 -15.51 31.75 9.89
CA TYR A 284 -15.76 30.74 10.91
C TYR A 284 -14.49 30.03 11.36
N PHE A 285 -13.67 29.58 10.42
CA PHE A 285 -12.41 28.90 10.69
C PHE A 285 -11.22 29.49 9.94
N GLY A 286 -11.48 30.56 9.15
CA GLY A 286 -10.48 31.32 8.44
C GLY A 286 -10.32 32.73 9.05
N LEU A 287 -9.65 33.60 8.29
CA LEU A 287 -9.43 34.99 8.73
C LEU A 287 -10.66 35.89 8.59
N GLY A 288 -11.69 35.48 7.84
CA GLY A 288 -12.86 36.30 7.55
C GLY A 288 -12.53 37.57 6.78
N LEU A 289 -11.40 37.59 6.06
CA LEU A 289 -10.95 38.80 5.38
C LEU A 289 -11.67 38.96 4.05
N SER A 290 -12.37 40.07 3.91
CA SER A 290 -12.77 40.57 2.60
C SER A 290 -11.66 41.43 1.93
N ARG A 291 -10.59 41.68 2.65
CA ARG A 291 -9.43 42.48 2.20
C ARG A 291 -8.12 41.94 2.80
N PRO A 292 -6.95 41.88 2.08
CA PRO A 292 -6.86 42.40 0.72
C PRO A 292 -7.76 41.59 -0.23
N PRO A 293 -8.35 42.25 -1.23
CA PRO A 293 -9.16 41.54 -2.22
C PRO A 293 -8.25 40.55 -2.95
N LEU A 294 -8.74 39.33 -3.14
CA LEU A 294 -8.08 38.37 -4.01
C LEU A 294 -8.35 38.81 -5.46
N ASP A 295 -7.35 38.75 -6.32
CA ASP A 295 -7.52 39.04 -7.75
C ASP A 295 -8.25 37.88 -8.45
N PRO A 296 -9.53 38.02 -8.84
CA PRO A 296 -10.30 36.89 -9.34
C PRO A 296 -9.69 36.26 -10.60
N SER A 297 -9.06 37.09 -11.44
CA SER A 297 -8.51 36.63 -12.72
C SER A 297 -7.28 35.74 -12.54
N SER A 298 -6.31 36.17 -11.74
CA SER A 298 -5.09 35.39 -11.49
C SER A 298 -5.39 34.12 -10.68
N TRP A 299 -6.29 34.20 -9.69
CA TRP A 299 -6.69 33.04 -8.90
C TRP A 299 -7.45 32.02 -9.74
N GLN A 300 -8.41 32.45 -10.55
CA GLN A 300 -9.16 31.55 -11.44
C GLN A 300 -8.25 30.93 -12.50
N ALA A 301 -7.37 31.71 -13.13
CA ALA A 301 -6.45 31.22 -14.14
C ALA A 301 -5.52 30.13 -13.55
N THR A 302 -4.89 30.44 -12.41
CA THR A 302 -3.98 29.47 -11.76
C THR A 302 -4.73 28.23 -11.26
N ALA A 303 -5.94 28.40 -10.73
CA ALA A 303 -6.75 27.27 -10.28
C ALA A 303 -7.21 26.39 -11.45
N SER A 304 -7.49 26.99 -12.62
CA SER A 304 -7.82 26.24 -13.84
C SER A 304 -6.61 25.50 -14.37
N ASP A 305 -5.43 26.11 -14.38
CA ASP A 305 -4.17 25.43 -14.75
C ASP A 305 -3.91 24.19 -13.86
N LEU A 306 -4.19 24.32 -12.55
CA LEU A 306 -4.04 23.20 -11.63
C LEU A 306 -5.09 22.11 -11.86
N ALA A 307 -6.29 22.48 -12.31
CA ALA A 307 -7.33 21.53 -12.67
C ALA A 307 -7.01 20.78 -13.97
N ASP A 308 -6.47 21.50 -14.97
CA ASP A 308 -6.13 20.95 -16.28
C ASP A 308 -4.85 20.09 -16.24
N ALA A 309 -3.93 20.43 -15.32
CA ALA A 309 -2.68 19.66 -15.13
C ALA A 309 -2.91 18.24 -14.62
N SER A 310 -4.14 17.77 -14.66
CA SER A 310 -4.63 16.48 -14.20
C SER A 310 -4.01 16.02 -12.86
N ASP A 311 -4.75 15.45 -11.99
CA ASP A 311 -4.38 14.60 -10.84
C ASP A 311 -3.22 15.03 -9.91
N ARG A 312 -2.27 15.85 -10.36
CA ARG A 312 -1.03 16.15 -9.62
C ARG A 312 -1.16 17.26 -8.60
N SER A 313 -2.18 18.10 -8.72
CA SER A 313 -2.25 19.35 -7.97
C SER A 313 -3.36 19.40 -6.93
N TYR A 314 -4.34 18.49 -7.00
CA TYR A 314 -5.42 18.42 -6.05
C TYR A 314 -4.96 17.76 -4.74
N LEU A 315 -5.44 18.27 -3.61
CA LEU A 315 -4.99 17.90 -2.28
C LEU A 315 -6.14 17.50 -1.36
N SER A 316 -5.84 16.66 -0.40
CA SER A 316 -6.69 16.30 0.73
C SER A 316 -6.24 17.06 1.96
N VAL A 317 -6.54 18.36 2.01
CA VAL A 317 -6.06 19.26 3.07
C VAL A 317 -6.74 18.93 4.38
N LEU A 318 -5.96 18.53 5.39
CA LEU A 318 -6.41 18.27 6.75
C LEU A 318 -5.66 19.20 7.73
N LEU A 319 -6.42 20.01 8.49
CA LEU A 319 -5.90 20.87 9.53
C LEU A 319 -6.44 20.38 10.88
N THR A 320 -5.56 19.84 11.72
CA THR A 320 -5.91 19.24 13.01
C THR A 320 -5.65 20.16 14.20
N TYR A 321 -4.92 21.24 14.00
CA TYR A 321 -4.58 22.23 15.02
C TYR A 321 -4.48 23.64 14.41
N ALA A 322 -4.54 24.66 15.26
CA ALA A 322 -4.45 26.03 14.83
C ALA A 322 -3.00 26.40 14.44
N GLU A 323 -2.82 26.82 13.20
CA GLU A 323 -1.56 27.34 12.68
C GLU A 323 -1.76 28.75 12.11
N SER A 324 -0.67 29.50 11.93
CA SER A 324 -0.76 30.76 11.21
C SER A 324 -1.13 30.54 9.75
N LEU A 325 -2.04 31.38 9.21
CA LEU A 325 -2.41 31.29 7.79
C LEU A 325 -1.18 31.36 6.87
N ARG A 326 -0.17 32.14 7.23
CA ARG A 326 1.07 32.23 6.47
C ARG A 326 1.78 30.87 6.38
N ALA A 327 1.85 30.13 7.46
CA ALA A 327 2.48 28.79 7.46
C ALA A 327 1.70 27.81 6.57
N ILE A 328 0.36 27.83 6.67
CA ILE A 328 -0.50 27.00 5.84
C ILE A 328 -0.36 27.38 4.36
N ALA A 329 -0.38 28.69 4.04
CA ALA A 329 -0.24 29.18 2.68
C ALA A 329 1.11 28.79 2.06
N LEU A 330 2.23 28.96 2.77
CA LEU A 330 3.55 28.56 2.31
C LEU A 330 3.64 27.05 2.09
N ARG A 331 3.00 26.27 2.95
CA ARG A 331 2.93 24.82 2.78
C ARG A 331 2.11 24.45 1.54
N LEU A 332 0.94 25.05 1.33
CA LEU A 332 0.11 24.83 0.14
C LEU A 332 0.86 25.18 -1.15
N ILE A 333 1.53 26.34 -1.18
CA ILE A 333 2.34 26.77 -2.32
C ILE A 333 3.38 25.72 -2.70
N ALA A 334 4.04 25.10 -1.72
CA ALA A 334 5.07 24.11 -1.94
C ALA A 334 4.57 22.80 -2.57
N TYR A 335 3.24 22.56 -2.63
CA TYR A 335 2.67 21.38 -3.29
C TYR A 335 2.50 21.57 -4.81
N TYR A 336 2.36 22.81 -5.28
CA TYR A 336 2.16 23.08 -6.71
C TYR A 336 3.18 24.06 -7.29
N ASP A 337 4.25 24.32 -6.52
CA ASP A 337 5.33 25.24 -6.88
C ASP A 337 4.81 26.62 -7.28
N GLY A 338 4.02 27.22 -6.38
CA GLY A 338 3.34 28.45 -6.61
C GLY A 338 4.01 29.67 -5.99
N TRP A 339 3.38 30.83 -6.21
CA TRP A 339 3.76 32.10 -5.60
C TRP A 339 2.54 32.98 -5.31
N PHE A 340 2.68 33.87 -4.35
CA PHE A 340 1.74 34.95 -4.07
C PHE A 340 2.45 36.27 -4.03
N ARG A 341 1.78 37.31 -4.53
CA ARG A 341 2.27 38.69 -4.44
C ARG A 341 1.11 39.69 -4.36
N LEU A 342 1.39 40.87 -3.81
CA LEU A 342 0.46 41.98 -3.93
C LEU A 342 0.59 42.64 -5.29
N GLY A 343 -0.52 42.80 -5.98
CA GLY A 343 -0.58 43.54 -7.24
C GLY A 343 -0.59 45.07 -7.01
N PRO A 344 -0.51 45.86 -8.09
CA PRO A 344 -0.52 47.32 -8.04
C PRO A 344 -1.76 47.88 -7.39
N THR A 345 -2.88 47.18 -7.44
CA THR A 345 -4.18 47.56 -6.85
C THR A 345 -4.28 47.17 -5.38
N GLY A 346 -3.24 46.54 -4.80
CA GLY A 346 -3.29 45.98 -3.46
C GLY A 346 -4.04 44.65 -3.37
N ALA A 347 -4.48 44.10 -4.50
CA ALA A 347 -5.06 42.75 -4.54
C ALA A 347 -3.97 41.68 -4.47
N LEU A 348 -4.27 40.57 -3.80
CA LEU A 348 -3.39 39.41 -3.74
C LEU A 348 -3.51 38.60 -5.03
N LEU A 349 -2.43 38.53 -5.78
CA LEU A 349 -2.27 37.72 -7.00
C LEU A 349 -1.72 36.35 -6.65
N ALA A 350 -2.17 35.32 -7.36
CA ALA A 350 -1.64 33.96 -7.27
C ALA A 350 -1.06 33.52 -8.63
N GLY A 351 -0.09 32.65 -8.60
CA GLY A 351 0.49 32.07 -9.81
C GLY A 351 1.24 30.78 -9.51
N ARG A 352 1.68 30.13 -10.57
CA ARG A 352 2.44 28.89 -10.55
C ARG A 352 3.74 29.07 -11.31
N PHE A 353 4.82 28.43 -10.86
CA PHE A 353 6.03 28.29 -11.64
C PHE A 353 5.86 27.13 -12.62
N LEU A 354 5.91 27.44 -13.90
CA LEU A 354 5.84 26.43 -14.95
C LEU A 354 7.27 26.05 -15.36
N HIS A 355 7.78 24.96 -14.82
CA HIS A 355 9.11 24.42 -15.17
C HIS A 355 9.12 23.69 -16.53
N ASN A 356 7.95 23.52 -17.16
CA ASN A 356 7.76 22.78 -18.41
C ASN A 356 7.96 23.62 -19.68
N GLU A 357 8.00 24.90 -19.53
CA GLU A 357 8.32 25.70 -20.68
C GLU A 357 9.79 25.45 -21.01
N ALA A 358 10.04 24.65 -22.05
CA ALA A 358 11.25 24.82 -22.82
C ALA A 358 11.44 26.31 -22.91
N PRO A 359 12.61 26.90 -22.46
CA PRO A 359 12.73 28.34 -22.37
C PRO A 359 12.10 28.90 -23.62
N PRO A 360 10.96 29.59 -23.52
CA PRO A 360 10.17 29.98 -24.67
C PRO A 360 11.16 30.66 -25.53
N ALA A 361 11.16 30.38 -26.81
CA ALA A 361 12.07 31.09 -27.70
C ALA A 361 11.95 32.52 -27.23
N PHE A 362 12.95 33.06 -26.54
CA PHE A 362 12.95 34.22 -25.59
C PHE A 362 12.46 35.53 -26.21
N THR A 363 11.51 35.44 -27.13
CA THR A 363 10.97 36.52 -27.94
C THR A 363 10.17 37.57 -27.15
N HIS A 364 9.80 37.27 -25.89
CA HIS A 364 8.95 38.17 -25.10
C HIS A 364 9.41 38.39 -23.65
N ALA A 365 10.52 37.83 -23.22
CA ALA A 365 11.05 38.08 -21.89
C ALA A 365 11.78 39.41 -21.83
N THR A 366 11.58 40.15 -20.75
CA THR A 366 12.43 41.31 -20.45
C THR A 366 13.88 40.87 -20.44
N SER A 367 14.75 41.56 -21.19
CA SER A 367 16.18 41.29 -21.21
C SER A 367 16.89 42.34 -20.37
N LEU A 368 17.79 41.86 -19.52
CA LEU A 368 18.75 42.68 -18.81
C LEU A 368 20.12 42.36 -19.37
N ASP A 369 20.87 43.40 -19.72
CA ASP A 369 22.25 43.26 -20.14
C ASP A 369 23.20 43.83 -19.06
N TYR A 370 24.51 43.66 -19.29
CA TYR A 370 25.56 44.15 -18.41
C TYR A 370 25.45 45.67 -18.13
N HIS A 371 24.99 46.47 -19.09
CA HIS A 371 24.86 47.93 -18.93
C HIS A 371 23.65 48.34 -18.06
N ASP A 372 22.69 47.46 -17.87
CA ASP A 372 21.53 47.71 -17.03
C ASP A 372 21.84 47.50 -15.53
N LEU A 373 22.96 46.87 -15.21
CA LEU A 373 23.39 46.59 -13.88
C LEU A 373 24.04 47.83 -13.23
N ILE A 374 23.68 48.07 -11.97
CA ILE A 374 24.31 49.17 -11.18
C ILE A 374 25.49 48.62 -10.37
N GLU A 375 25.43 47.37 -9.95
CA GLU A 375 26.42 46.68 -9.14
C GLU A 375 26.76 45.35 -9.80
N GLU A 376 27.92 44.78 -9.46
CA GLU A 376 28.26 43.44 -9.90
C GLU A 376 27.26 42.39 -9.35
N ILE A 377 27.03 41.33 -10.13
CA ILE A 377 26.09 40.28 -9.74
C ILE A 377 26.72 39.45 -8.61
N GLU A 378 26.01 39.33 -7.53
CA GLU A 378 26.35 38.34 -6.48
C GLU A 378 25.87 36.97 -6.94
N TRP A 379 26.80 36.11 -7.34
CA TRP A 379 26.49 34.75 -7.78
C TRP A 379 26.54 33.78 -6.62
N ASP A 380 25.55 32.90 -6.58
CA ASP A 380 25.48 31.77 -5.67
C ASP A 380 25.26 30.49 -6.49
N ALA A 381 26.28 29.64 -6.51
CA ALA A 381 26.28 28.40 -7.26
C ALA A 381 26.41 27.21 -6.29
N THR A 382 25.42 26.35 -6.30
CA THR A 382 25.50 25.08 -5.55
C THR A 382 26.46 24.12 -6.24
N GLY A 383 27.29 23.42 -5.45
CA GLY A 383 28.16 22.36 -5.96
C GLY A 383 27.44 21.02 -6.02
N TRP A 384 28.05 20.04 -6.68
CA TRP A 384 27.56 18.68 -6.70
C TRP A 384 27.43 18.07 -5.29
N GLN A 385 28.28 18.47 -4.37
CA GLN A 385 28.22 18.06 -2.97
C GLN A 385 26.97 18.55 -2.24
N ASP A 386 26.24 19.53 -2.77
CA ASP A 386 25.04 20.09 -2.18
C ASP A 386 23.76 19.56 -2.86
N THR A 387 23.92 18.66 -3.82
CA THR A 387 22.81 18.04 -4.56
C THR A 387 22.38 16.74 -3.90
N TRP A 388 21.19 16.25 -4.30
CA TRP A 388 20.56 15.07 -3.72
C TRP A 388 20.36 13.99 -4.78
N ALA A 389 20.93 12.81 -4.56
CA ALA A 389 20.78 11.68 -5.45
C ALA A 389 19.40 11.03 -5.36
N ARG A 390 18.77 11.12 -4.18
CA ARG A 390 17.46 10.53 -3.90
C ARG A 390 16.53 11.54 -3.24
N THR A 391 15.32 11.64 -3.74
CA THR A 391 14.24 12.41 -3.14
C THR A 391 13.10 11.49 -2.77
N SER A 392 12.74 11.44 -1.50
CA SER A 392 11.63 10.65 -0.97
C SER A 392 10.50 11.59 -0.54
N VAL A 393 9.30 11.37 -1.04
CA VAL A 393 8.09 12.08 -0.63
C VAL A 393 7.28 11.17 0.28
N ARG A 394 7.08 11.59 1.53
CA ARG A 394 6.17 10.91 2.47
C ARG A 394 4.77 11.48 2.31
N TYR A 395 3.80 10.62 2.12
CA TYR A 395 2.40 10.98 1.86
C TYR A 395 1.45 10.07 2.62
N SER A 396 0.16 10.43 2.69
CA SER A 396 -0.89 9.63 3.36
C SER A 396 -1.70 8.88 2.31
N ASP A 397 -1.48 7.58 2.14
CA ASP A 397 -2.12 6.81 1.09
C ASP A 397 -3.58 6.49 1.42
N ARG A 398 -4.50 6.95 0.56
CA ARG A 398 -5.94 6.67 0.71
C ARG A 398 -6.25 5.19 0.62
N GLN A 399 -5.58 4.47 -0.29
CA GLN A 399 -5.81 3.04 -0.49
C GLN A 399 -5.28 2.20 0.67
N ALA A 400 -4.24 2.70 1.34
CA ALA A 400 -3.71 2.08 2.56
C ALA A 400 -4.37 2.63 3.84
N ALA A 401 -5.64 3.03 3.80
CA ALA A 401 -6.37 3.60 4.93
C ALA A 401 -5.64 4.80 5.55
N PHE A 402 -5.13 5.70 4.71
CA PHE A 402 -4.38 6.92 5.08
C PHE A 402 -3.10 6.67 5.90
N LYS A 403 -2.53 5.47 5.83
CA LYS A 403 -1.19 5.21 6.39
C LYS A 403 -0.13 6.03 5.65
N THR A 404 0.89 6.45 6.39
CA THR A 404 2.02 7.17 5.80
C THR A 404 2.90 6.21 5.01
N LEU A 405 3.02 6.46 3.72
CA LEU A 405 3.90 5.76 2.79
C LEU A 405 4.92 6.73 2.19
N SER A 406 5.89 6.21 1.43
CA SER A 406 6.87 7.04 0.72
C SER A 406 6.97 6.65 -0.75
N ALA A 407 7.14 7.66 -1.60
CA ALA A 407 7.48 7.51 -3.00
C ALA A 407 8.86 8.09 -3.26
N ASP A 408 9.71 7.34 -3.92
CA ASP A 408 11.13 7.68 -4.12
C ASP A 408 11.42 8.00 -5.60
N TYR A 409 12.23 9.03 -5.82
CA TYR A 409 12.90 9.29 -7.09
C TYR A 409 14.40 9.17 -6.89
N VAL A 410 15.10 8.52 -7.82
CA VAL A 410 16.56 8.34 -7.79
C VAL A 410 17.17 8.85 -9.08
N SER A 411 18.10 9.78 -8.97
CA SER A 411 18.91 10.26 -10.09
C SER A 411 20.16 9.40 -10.26
N SER A 412 20.15 8.57 -11.30
CA SER A 412 21.33 7.76 -11.66
C SER A 412 22.51 8.63 -12.10
N ALA A 413 22.25 9.75 -12.77
CA ALA A 413 23.26 10.71 -13.19
C ALA A 413 23.99 11.36 -12.01
N ASN A 414 23.24 11.83 -10.99
CA ASN A 414 23.82 12.39 -9.80
C ASN A 414 24.68 11.35 -9.05
N ARG A 415 24.18 10.13 -8.87
CA ARG A 415 24.93 9.04 -8.22
C ARG A 415 26.20 8.67 -8.99
N ALA A 416 26.18 8.74 -10.32
CA ALA A 416 27.37 8.49 -11.14
C ALA A 416 28.44 9.59 -10.97
N VAL A 417 28.03 10.85 -10.78
CA VAL A 417 28.95 11.97 -10.59
C VAL A 417 29.45 12.05 -9.17
N THR A 418 28.57 11.98 -8.17
CA THR A 418 28.91 12.19 -6.77
C THR A 418 29.45 10.92 -6.08
N GLN A 419 29.17 9.74 -6.64
CA GLN A 419 29.46 8.42 -6.04
C GLN A 419 28.77 8.23 -4.66
N GLU A 420 27.75 9.03 -4.35
CA GLU A 420 27.02 9.02 -3.09
C GLU A 420 25.53 8.85 -3.31
N ASP A 421 24.82 8.20 -2.37
CA ASP A 421 23.35 8.09 -2.36
C ASP A 421 22.77 9.05 -1.31
N ARG A 422 23.00 10.35 -1.48
CA ARG A 422 22.48 11.39 -0.60
C ARG A 422 20.97 11.52 -0.75
N ARG A 423 20.26 11.48 0.38
CA ARG A 423 18.81 11.45 0.43
C ARG A 423 18.23 12.68 1.10
N GLN A 424 17.22 13.28 0.47
CA GLN A 424 16.29 14.20 1.12
C GLN A 424 14.91 13.58 1.28
N THR A 425 14.20 13.99 2.32
CA THR A 425 12.81 13.57 2.56
C THR A 425 11.91 14.80 2.61
N LEU A 426 10.85 14.78 1.81
CA LEU A 426 9.83 15.83 1.76
C LEU A 426 8.54 15.29 2.38
N ASP A 427 8.05 15.93 3.44
CA ASP A 427 6.77 15.60 4.04
C ASP A 427 5.63 16.28 3.28
N ARG A 428 4.75 15.46 2.70
CA ARG A 428 3.59 15.90 1.90
C ARG A 428 2.30 15.17 2.33
N PRO A 429 1.87 15.31 3.60
CA PRO A 429 0.76 14.52 4.15
C PRO A 429 -0.59 14.77 3.46
N TRP A 430 -0.74 15.86 2.71
CA TRP A 430 -1.98 16.18 1.99
C TRP A 430 -2.07 15.55 0.59
N ILE A 431 -1.01 14.91 0.12
CA ILE A 431 -1.08 14.00 -1.02
C ILE A 431 -1.66 12.67 -0.53
N CYS A 432 -2.66 12.14 -1.23
CA CYS A 432 -3.29 10.89 -0.83
C CYS A 432 -3.32 9.83 -1.94
N ARG A 433 -2.52 10.00 -2.98
CA ARG A 433 -2.38 9.08 -4.11
C ARG A 433 -0.91 8.81 -4.42
N ALA A 434 -0.60 7.55 -4.68
CA ALA A 434 0.76 7.10 -4.94
C ALA A 434 1.35 7.73 -6.21
N GLU A 435 0.56 7.83 -7.29
CA GLU A 435 1.00 8.43 -8.56
C GLU A 435 1.33 9.91 -8.40
N GLN A 436 0.53 10.61 -7.62
CA GLN A 436 0.75 12.02 -7.29
C GLN A 436 2.04 12.20 -6.47
N ALA A 437 2.26 11.34 -5.47
CA ALA A 437 3.47 11.34 -4.66
C ALA A 437 4.72 11.03 -5.50
N ALA A 438 4.64 10.07 -6.41
CA ALA A 438 5.73 9.70 -7.31
C ALA A 438 6.06 10.84 -8.30
N ALA A 439 5.04 11.50 -8.86
CA ALA A 439 5.23 12.66 -9.71
C ALA A 439 5.91 13.81 -8.97
N HIS A 440 5.48 14.07 -7.73
CA HIS A 440 6.09 15.09 -6.86
C HIS A 440 7.54 14.75 -6.48
N ALA A 441 7.83 13.47 -6.20
CA ALA A 441 9.19 13.01 -5.92
C ALA A 441 10.10 13.18 -7.15
N ALA A 442 9.60 12.86 -8.35
CA ALA A 442 10.34 13.00 -9.59
C ALA A 442 10.61 14.47 -9.94
N GLU A 443 9.61 15.34 -9.82
CA GLU A 443 9.74 16.77 -10.11
C GLU A 443 10.73 17.44 -9.15
N SER A 444 10.50 17.31 -7.85
CA SER A 444 11.41 17.84 -6.82
C SER A 444 12.80 17.20 -6.89
N GLY A 445 12.88 15.91 -7.22
CA GLY A 445 14.12 15.16 -7.29
C GLY A 445 14.99 15.57 -8.50
N LYS A 446 14.39 15.83 -9.65
CA LYS A 446 15.12 16.35 -10.83
C LYS A 446 15.74 17.71 -10.52
N ILE A 447 14.99 18.61 -9.86
CA ILE A 447 15.49 19.93 -9.46
C ILE A 447 16.65 19.78 -8.48
N ALA A 448 16.52 18.91 -7.48
CA ALA A 448 17.49 18.73 -6.43
C ALA A 448 18.73 17.93 -6.83
N ALA A 449 18.66 17.17 -7.94
CA ALA A 449 19.74 16.30 -8.40
C ALA A 449 20.87 17.01 -9.13
N GLU A 450 20.67 18.26 -9.54
CA GLU A 450 21.65 19.03 -10.31
C GLU A 450 22.07 20.31 -9.59
N PRO A 451 23.34 20.77 -9.77
CA PRO A 451 23.79 22.04 -9.22
C PRO A 451 22.94 23.20 -9.72
N GLY A 452 22.56 24.12 -8.85
CA GLY A 452 21.79 25.33 -9.16
C GLY A 452 22.67 26.55 -9.31
N LEU A 453 22.21 27.51 -10.10
CA LEU A 453 22.79 28.83 -10.18
C LEU A 453 21.72 29.84 -9.75
N SER A 454 22.03 30.65 -8.76
CA SER A 454 21.19 31.74 -8.30
C SER A 454 22.03 32.99 -8.11
N GLY A 455 21.39 34.10 -7.82
CA GLY A 455 22.15 35.31 -7.54
C GLY A 455 21.24 36.49 -7.20
N THR A 456 21.91 37.59 -6.88
CA THR A 456 21.27 38.89 -6.67
C THR A 456 21.89 39.89 -7.63
N LEU A 457 21.06 40.67 -8.31
CA LEU A 457 21.45 41.74 -9.15
C LEU A 457 20.77 43.04 -8.76
N VAL A 458 21.43 44.16 -8.99
CA VAL A 458 20.88 45.48 -8.70
C VAL A 458 20.76 46.26 -10.00
N VAL A 459 19.54 46.69 -10.30
CA VAL A 459 19.20 47.44 -11.51
C VAL A 459 18.46 48.72 -11.20
N ARG A 460 18.35 49.62 -12.20
CA ARG A 460 17.52 50.81 -12.07
C ARG A 460 16.05 50.47 -11.99
N ALA A 461 15.29 51.27 -11.29
CA ALA A 461 13.85 51.05 -11.07
C ALA A 461 13.05 50.91 -12.36
N GLU A 462 13.42 51.67 -13.42
CA GLU A 462 12.79 51.60 -14.74
C GLU A 462 12.95 50.22 -15.40
N LYS A 463 14.12 49.58 -15.26
CA LYS A 463 14.40 48.26 -15.82
C LYS A 463 13.75 47.15 -15.01
N ALA A 464 13.66 47.35 -13.70
CA ALA A 464 12.99 46.42 -12.81
C ALA A 464 11.46 46.46 -12.94
N ALA A 465 10.88 47.50 -13.52
CA ALA A 465 9.43 47.72 -13.55
C ALA A 465 8.66 46.55 -14.17
N ALA A 466 9.20 45.92 -15.22
CA ALA A 466 8.57 44.79 -15.91
C ALA A 466 8.94 43.42 -15.29
N ILE A 467 9.86 43.37 -14.34
CA ILE A 467 10.31 42.12 -13.72
C ILE A 467 9.65 41.98 -12.36
N GLU A 468 8.69 41.09 -12.27
CA GLU A 468 7.96 40.82 -11.05
C GLU A 468 8.36 39.44 -10.48
N PRO A 469 8.21 39.19 -9.17
CA PRO A 469 8.40 37.86 -8.63
C PRO A 469 7.60 36.80 -9.41
N GLY A 470 8.25 35.72 -9.82
CA GLY A 470 7.70 34.71 -10.71
C GLY A 470 7.96 34.94 -12.21
N ALA A 471 8.28 36.16 -12.63
CA ALA A 471 8.54 36.45 -14.05
C ALA A 471 9.88 35.88 -14.52
N LEU A 472 9.88 35.47 -15.79
CA LEU A 472 11.10 35.08 -16.49
C LEU A 472 11.74 36.34 -17.14
N PHE A 473 13.05 36.42 -17.07
CA PHE A 473 13.83 37.41 -17.78
C PHE A 473 15.13 36.82 -18.30
N ARG A 474 15.71 37.41 -19.31
CA ARG A 474 17.00 37.01 -19.86
C ARG A 474 18.08 37.87 -19.22
N LEU A 475 19.14 37.24 -18.73
CA LEU A 475 20.34 37.92 -18.26
C LEU A 475 21.48 37.64 -19.22
N THR A 476 22.06 38.71 -19.80
CA THR A 476 23.22 38.64 -20.66
C THR A 476 24.35 39.44 -20.04
N HIS A 477 25.55 38.84 -19.98
CA HIS A 477 26.75 39.50 -19.47
C HIS A 477 27.93 39.13 -20.38
N ASP A 478 28.20 40.01 -21.37
CA ASP A 478 29.15 39.71 -22.44
C ASP A 478 30.57 39.46 -21.93
N ALA A 479 31.02 40.23 -20.91
CA ALA A 479 32.35 40.05 -20.33
C ALA A 479 32.54 38.70 -19.64
N LEU A 480 31.47 38.08 -19.15
CA LEU A 480 31.49 36.75 -18.54
C LEU A 480 31.03 35.63 -19.48
N GLY A 481 30.64 35.98 -20.71
CA GLY A 481 30.09 35.02 -21.65
C GLY A 481 28.79 34.38 -21.20
N VAL A 482 28.01 35.05 -20.34
CA VAL A 482 26.79 34.53 -19.76
C VAL A 482 25.59 34.99 -20.56
N SER A 483 24.73 34.06 -20.94
CA SER A 483 23.40 34.32 -21.51
C SER A 483 22.43 33.27 -21.02
N ILE A 484 21.71 33.61 -19.95
CA ILE A 484 20.87 32.66 -19.21
C ILE A 484 19.44 33.19 -19.04
N ALA A 485 18.50 32.26 -18.98
CA ALA A 485 17.17 32.52 -18.51
C ALA A 485 17.15 32.54 -16.98
N CYS A 486 16.55 33.56 -16.42
CA CYS A 486 16.43 33.73 -14.98
C CYS A 486 14.97 33.88 -14.60
N ARG A 487 14.63 33.38 -13.44
CA ARG A 487 13.36 33.61 -12.79
C ARG A 487 13.55 34.51 -11.61
N CYS A 488 12.77 35.59 -11.52
CA CYS A 488 12.75 36.46 -10.38
C CYS A 488 12.12 35.75 -9.18
N ILE A 489 12.87 35.62 -8.09
CA ILE A 489 12.39 35.04 -6.83
C ILE A 489 11.83 36.12 -5.93
N SER A 490 12.52 37.22 -5.79
CA SER A 490 12.09 38.36 -4.98
C SER A 490 12.65 39.66 -5.54
N LYS A 491 11.94 40.74 -5.21
CA LYS A 491 12.25 42.11 -5.64
C LYS A 491 12.19 43.01 -4.41
N ALA A 492 13.25 43.76 -4.18
CA ALA A 492 13.34 44.71 -3.07
C ALA A 492 13.67 46.11 -3.60
N TRP A 493 12.83 47.09 -3.27
CA TRP A 493 13.06 48.49 -3.58
C TRP A 493 13.96 49.11 -2.52
N HIS A 494 14.97 49.82 -2.94
CA HIS A 494 15.78 50.61 -2.02
C HIS A 494 15.09 51.90 -1.67
N PRO A 495 15.28 52.43 -0.45
CA PRO A 495 14.65 53.70 -0.03
C PRO A 495 15.08 54.87 -0.92
N PRO A 496 14.17 55.83 -1.17
CA PRO A 496 14.51 57.09 -1.87
C PRO A 496 15.67 57.81 -1.15
N PRO A 497 16.55 58.50 -1.85
CA PRO A 497 16.45 58.87 -3.27
C PRO A 497 17.06 57.83 -4.23
N ALA A 498 17.39 56.62 -3.80
CA ALA A 498 18.02 55.64 -4.64
C ALA A 498 17.03 55.05 -5.66
N ASP A 499 17.32 55.26 -6.94
CA ASP A 499 16.62 54.62 -8.07
C ASP A 499 17.19 53.20 -8.31
N ARG A 500 17.08 52.38 -7.28
CA ARG A 500 17.70 51.03 -7.26
C ARG A 500 16.70 49.97 -6.83
N VAL A 501 16.80 48.82 -7.48
CA VAL A 501 16.01 47.64 -7.16
C VAL A 501 16.91 46.41 -7.14
N SER A 502 16.92 45.68 -6.03
CA SER A 502 17.59 44.39 -5.94
C SER A 502 16.63 43.30 -6.38
N ILE A 503 17.06 42.46 -7.30
CA ILE A 503 16.33 41.29 -7.81
C ILE A 503 17.12 40.06 -7.45
N ARG A 504 16.54 39.19 -6.63
CA ARG A 504 17.06 37.84 -6.40
C ARG A 504 16.48 36.91 -7.47
N PHE A 505 17.35 36.15 -8.10
CA PHE A 505 16.95 35.27 -9.19
C PHE A 505 17.53 33.85 -9.03
N THR A 506 16.92 32.91 -9.74
CA THR A 506 17.49 31.57 -10.00
C THR A 506 17.54 31.37 -11.52
N ALA A 507 18.61 30.75 -11.98
CA ALA A 507 18.69 30.37 -13.38
C ALA A 507 17.66 29.29 -13.69
N GLU A 508 16.86 29.54 -14.72
CA GLU A 508 15.90 28.58 -15.21
C GLU A 508 16.62 27.46 -15.94
N ARG A 509 16.26 26.24 -15.67
CA ARG A 509 16.82 25.08 -16.34
C ARG A 509 15.76 24.53 -17.29
N ALA A 510 16.18 24.11 -18.47
CA ALA A 510 15.37 23.25 -19.32
C ALA A 510 15.31 21.85 -18.68
N ILE A 511 14.60 21.73 -17.57
CA ILE A 511 14.28 20.43 -17.03
C ILE A 511 13.25 19.84 -17.99
N SER A 512 13.68 18.87 -18.80
CA SER A 512 12.74 18.05 -19.56
C SER A 512 11.83 17.35 -18.55
N LEU A 513 10.75 17.98 -18.21
CA LEU A 513 9.59 17.36 -17.62
C LEU A 513 8.83 16.66 -18.77
N LEU A 514 9.53 15.83 -19.54
CA LEU A 514 8.82 14.73 -20.17
C LEU A 514 7.92 14.18 -19.08
N PRO A 515 6.62 13.99 -19.35
CA PRO A 515 5.77 13.34 -18.37
C PRO A 515 6.58 12.15 -17.90
N TYR A 516 6.96 12.18 -16.63
CA TYR A 516 7.46 11.00 -15.99
C TYR A 516 6.25 10.07 -16.05
N THR A 517 6.13 9.42 -17.20
CA THR A 517 5.61 8.09 -17.16
C THR A 517 6.63 7.40 -16.28
N ALA A 518 6.40 7.49 -14.93
CA ALA A 518 6.74 6.36 -14.16
C ALA A 518 6.19 5.19 -14.98
N THR A 519 7.04 4.55 -15.77
CA THR A 519 7.03 3.13 -15.72
C THR A 519 7.46 2.89 -14.29
N PRO A 520 6.53 2.76 -13.40
CA PRO A 520 6.91 2.28 -12.12
C PRO A 520 7.55 0.94 -12.43
N ASP A 521 8.68 0.65 -11.86
CA ASP A 521 9.05 -0.71 -11.52
C ASP A 521 7.88 -1.39 -10.77
N TRP A 522 6.82 -0.68 -10.52
CA TRP A 522 5.55 -1.03 -9.93
C TRP A 522 4.32 -0.66 -10.78
N ALA A 523 4.44 -0.35 -12.09
CA ALA A 523 3.35 -0.37 -13.08
C ALA A 523 2.82 -1.81 -13.32
N GLY A 524 2.63 -2.51 -12.35
CA GLY A 524 2.11 -3.83 -12.09
C GLY A 524 2.18 -4.18 -10.64
N ARG A 525 2.81 -3.32 -9.81
CA ARG A 525 2.57 -3.31 -8.39
C ARG A 525 1.37 -2.40 -8.18
N THR A 526 0.23 -3.00 -8.06
CA THR A 526 -0.81 -2.48 -7.16
C THR A 526 -0.05 -1.87 -5.99
N PRO A 527 -0.23 -0.56 -5.65
CA PRO A 527 0.33 -0.06 -4.40
C PRO A 527 0.01 -1.11 -3.36
N PRO A 528 0.88 -1.38 -2.39
CA PRO A 528 0.58 -2.41 -1.44
C PRO A 528 -0.77 -2.03 -0.83
N HIS A 529 -1.83 -2.40 -1.54
CA HIS A 529 -3.05 -2.75 -0.89
C HIS A 529 -2.52 -3.60 0.24
N ALA A 530 -3.12 -3.55 1.42
CA ALA A 530 -2.97 -4.63 2.33
C ALA A 530 -3.28 -5.89 1.52
N GLU A 531 -2.32 -6.31 0.70
CA GLU A 531 -2.45 -7.52 -0.08
C GLU A 531 -2.65 -8.55 0.98
N THR A 532 -3.79 -9.20 0.90
CA THR A 532 -4.09 -10.31 1.78
C THR A 532 -2.87 -11.21 1.68
N PRO A 533 -2.06 -11.33 2.73
CA PRO A 533 -0.81 -12.04 2.65
C PRO A 533 -1.08 -13.44 2.13
N GLU A 534 -0.39 -13.85 1.08
CA GLU A 534 -0.59 -15.18 0.53
C GLU A 534 -0.16 -16.23 1.55
N ARG A 535 -0.84 -17.36 1.52
CA ARG A 535 -0.46 -18.53 2.30
C ARG A 535 0.97 -18.94 1.97
N ILE A 536 1.78 -19.22 2.99
CA ILE A 536 3.07 -19.87 2.83
C ILE A 536 2.83 -21.37 2.56
N GLY A 537 2.87 -21.71 1.28
CA GLY A 537 2.57 -23.09 0.83
C GLY A 537 3.79 -23.98 0.69
N LEU A 538 4.98 -23.39 0.59
CA LEU A 538 6.25 -24.11 0.41
C LEU A 538 7.08 -23.94 1.68
N TYR A 539 7.15 -24.97 2.49
CA TYR A 539 7.91 -24.97 3.75
C TYR A 539 8.32 -26.37 4.17
N ARG A 540 9.34 -26.43 5.06
CA ARG A 540 9.73 -27.62 5.84
C ARG A 540 10.08 -27.21 7.27
N ILE A 541 9.71 -28.02 8.24
CA ILE A 541 10.10 -27.89 9.64
C ILE A 541 11.03 -29.05 9.93
N LEU A 542 12.27 -28.76 10.31
CA LEU A 542 13.32 -29.77 10.47
C LEU A 542 14.00 -29.61 11.83
N ALA A 543 14.30 -30.73 12.49
CA ALA A 543 15.13 -30.76 13.70
C ALA A 543 16.60 -30.51 13.31
N LEU A 544 17.23 -29.47 13.87
CA LEU A 544 18.60 -29.11 13.53
C LEU A 544 19.64 -29.90 14.34
N PRO A 545 20.79 -30.30 13.72
CA PRO A 545 21.90 -30.84 14.47
C PRO A 545 22.52 -29.77 15.40
N PRO A 546 23.09 -30.17 16.54
CA PRO A 546 23.71 -29.24 17.51
C PRO A 546 24.83 -28.39 16.90
N ALA A 547 25.44 -28.85 15.79
CA ALA A 547 26.49 -28.10 15.10
C ALA A 547 25.96 -26.86 14.32
N LEU A 548 24.65 -26.79 14.06
CA LEU A 548 24.00 -25.66 13.38
C LEU A 548 23.17 -24.76 14.31
N ALA A 549 23.03 -25.11 15.57
CA ALA A 549 22.23 -24.36 16.53
C ALA A 549 22.95 -24.19 17.87
N ALA A 550 22.68 -23.07 18.53
CA ALA A 550 23.28 -22.78 19.85
C ALA A 550 22.73 -23.67 20.98
N HIS A 551 21.53 -24.23 20.77
CA HIS A 551 20.85 -25.08 21.75
C HIS A 551 20.52 -26.43 21.12
N PRO A 552 20.60 -27.55 21.88
CA PRO A 552 20.11 -28.83 21.44
C PRO A 552 18.59 -28.78 21.20
N HIS A 553 18.09 -29.66 20.37
CA HIS A 553 16.66 -29.75 20.00
C HIS A 553 16.08 -28.48 19.35
N SER A 554 16.94 -27.66 18.73
CA SER A 554 16.48 -26.51 17.92
C SER A 554 15.85 -27.02 16.62
N ILE A 555 14.90 -26.24 16.11
CA ILE A 555 14.26 -26.50 14.82
C ILE A 555 14.59 -25.39 13.83
N ALA A 556 14.51 -25.68 12.54
CA ALA A 556 14.48 -24.69 11.48
C ALA A 556 13.16 -24.76 10.72
N VAL A 557 12.62 -23.61 10.39
CA VAL A 557 11.52 -23.48 9.43
C VAL A 557 12.12 -22.96 8.13
N LEU A 558 12.26 -23.85 7.15
CA LEU A 558 12.66 -23.51 5.80
C LEU A 558 11.40 -23.17 5.01
N ALA A 559 11.30 -21.96 4.50
CA ALA A 559 10.17 -21.52 3.69
C ALA A 559 10.65 -20.85 2.42
N ALA A 560 9.95 -21.08 1.32
CA ALA A 560 10.15 -20.40 0.05
C ALA A 560 8.93 -19.52 -0.24
N ARG A 561 9.18 -18.28 -0.66
CA ARG A 561 8.12 -17.38 -1.08
C ARG A 561 7.87 -17.50 -2.58
N THR A 562 6.62 -17.36 -2.96
CA THR A 562 6.18 -17.39 -4.37
C THR A 562 6.05 -15.99 -4.96
N THR A 563 6.15 -14.95 -4.13
CA THR A 563 6.05 -13.54 -4.53
C THR A 563 7.04 -12.67 -3.75
N SER A 564 7.57 -11.65 -4.40
CA SER A 564 8.44 -10.65 -3.77
C SER A 564 7.72 -9.76 -2.75
N LEU A 565 6.40 -9.80 -2.71
CA LEU A 565 5.57 -9.03 -1.78
C LEU A 565 5.58 -9.58 -0.37
N THR A 566 5.76 -10.90 -0.21
CA THR A 566 5.96 -11.50 1.10
C THR A 566 7.36 -11.19 1.60
N THR A 567 7.46 -10.32 2.59
CA THR A 567 8.73 -9.80 3.13
C THR A 567 9.26 -10.59 4.31
N GLY A 568 8.40 -11.35 4.98
CA GLY A 568 8.76 -12.17 6.12
C GLY A 568 7.67 -13.17 6.47
N LEU A 569 7.97 -14.00 7.44
CA LEU A 569 6.99 -14.88 8.08
C LEU A 569 7.17 -14.86 9.58
N ARG A 570 6.08 -15.02 10.32
CA ARG A 570 6.09 -15.24 11.77
C ARG A 570 5.68 -16.68 12.05
N VAL A 571 6.43 -17.33 12.91
CA VAL A 571 6.20 -18.74 13.26
C VAL A 571 5.43 -18.80 14.57
N TRP A 572 4.32 -19.51 14.55
CA TRP A 572 3.49 -19.75 15.71
C TRP A 572 3.45 -21.23 16.03
N MET A 573 3.45 -21.59 17.29
CA MET A 573 3.37 -22.99 17.75
C MET A 573 2.36 -23.13 18.89
N ARG A 574 1.68 -24.24 18.88
CA ARG A 574 0.82 -24.70 19.97
C ARG A 574 1.17 -26.15 20.29
N ALA A 575 1.57 -26.40 21.53
CA ALA A 575 1.78 -27.75 22.03
C ALA A 575 0.44 -28.30 22.54
N ASN A 576 -0.06 -29.38 21.96
CA ASN A 576 -1.39 -29.97 22.22
C ASN A 576 -2.61 -29.10 21.81
N ASP A 577 -3.76 -29.71 21.62
CA ASP A 577 -4.97 -29.06 21.13
C ASP A 577 -5.64 -28.05 22.09
N ALA A 578 -5.19 -28.00 23.35
CA ALA A 578 -5.80 -27.19 24.39
C ALA A 578 -5.10 -25.88 24.73
N SER A 579 -3.95 -25.59 24.15
CA SER A 579 -3.18 -24.38 24.44
C SER A 579 -3.34 -23.29 23.35
N LEU A 580 -3.11 -22.06 23.73
CA LEU A 580 -3.02 -20.94 22.78
C LEU A 580 -1.73 -21.04 21.93
N PHE A 581 -1.74 -20.48 20.75
CA PHE A 581 -0.53 -20.33 19.95
C PHE A 581 0.45 -19.35 20.61
N SER A 582 1.71 -19.75 20.69
CA SER A 582 2.82 -18.93 21.16
C SER A 582 3.62 -18.43 19.95
N ASP A 583 4.01 -17.17 19.97
CA ASP A 583 4.88 -16.57 18.95
C ASP A 583 6.32 -17.07 19.16
N LEU A 584 6.89 -17.70 18.13
CA LEU A 584 8.26 -18.19 18.12
C LEU A 584 9.23 -17.21 17.43
N GLY A 585 8.74 -16.11 16.91
CA GLY A 585 9.52 -15.07 16.27
C GLY A 585 9.29 -14.88 14.78
N GLU A 586 9.90 -13.84 14.26
CA GLU A 586 9.80 -13.43 12.86
C GLU A 586 11.05 -13.83 12.09
N GLN A 587 10.87 -14.33 10.89
CA GLN A 587 11.93 -14.62 9.92
C GLN A 587 11.73 -13.77 8.67
N ARG A 588 12.80 -13.15 8.18
CA ARG A 588 12.81 -12.33 6.96
C ARG A 588 13.69 -12.93 5.87
N ARG A 589 14.08 -14.18 6.04
CA ARG A 589 14.99 -14.91 5.15
C ARG A 589 14.27 -16.10 4.56
N TRP A 590 14.52 -16.35 3.29
CA TRP A 590 13.83 -17.33 2.49
C TRP A 590 14.80 -18.37 1.94
N ALA A 591 14.38 -19.61 1.93
CA ALA A 591 15.11 -20.68 1.26
C ALA A 591 14.66 -20.78 -0.20
N VAL A 592 15.55 -21.16 -1.08
CA VAL A 592 15.21 -21.54 -2.45
C VAL A 592 14.89 -23.02 -2.48
N ARG A 593 13.69 -23.36 -2.95
CA ARG A 593 13.28 -24.75 -3.15
C ARG A 593 13.58 -25.20 -4.56
N ALA A 594 14.18 -26.37 -4.67
CA ALA A 594 14.44 -27.07 -5.92
C ALA A 594 13.99 -28.53 -5.81
N THR A 595 13.78 -29.18 -6.93
CA THR A 595 13.42 -30.60 -7.01
C THR A 595 14.49 -31.34 -7.78
N LEU A 596 14.92 -32.47 -7.24
CA LEU A 596 15.94 -33.32 -7.88
C LEU A 596 15.40 -33.89 -9.21
N ALA A 597 16.12 -33.61 -10.30
CA ALA A 597 15.67 -33.97 -11.65
C ALA A 597 16.02 -35.43 -12.03
N ALA A 598 17.03 -36.01 -11.39
CA ALA A 598 17.49 -37.40 -11.62
C ALA A 598 18.03 -38.01 -10.31
N ASP A 599 18.01 -39.30 -10.19
CA ASP A 599 18.47 -40.00 -8.99
C ASP A 599 19.90 -39.62 -8.60
N LEU A 600 20.10 -39.42 -7.30
CA LEU A 600 21.38 -39.05 -6.70
C LEU A 600 21.91 -40.19 -5.83
N SER A 601 23.02 -40.81 -6.22
CA SER A 601 23.66 -41.85 -5.38
C SER A 601 24.37 -41.22 -4.17
N ALA A 602 24.55 -42.00 -3.10
CA ALA A 602 25.23 -41.54 -1.88
C ALA A 602 26.68 -41.06 -2.12
N GLY A 603 27.37 -41.60 -3.13
CA GLY A 603 28.74 -41.22 -3.48
C GLY A 603 28.86 -40.06 -4.48
N SER A 604 27.77 -39.54 -5.02
CA SER A 604 27.80 -38.49 -6.02
C SER A 604 28.01 -37.10 -5.35
N ASN A 605 28.89 -36.29 -5.92
CA ASN A 605 29.13 -34.91 -5.53
C ASN A 605 28.51 -33.90 -6.52
N SER A 606 27.61 -34.34 -7.38
CA SER A 606 26.88 -33.49 -8.32
C SER A 606 25.40 -33.89 -8.35
N ALA A 607 24.52 -32.91 -8.29
CA ALA A 607 23.08 -33.09 -8.37
C ALA A 607 22.50 -32.17 -9.45
N THR A 608 21.59 -32.68 -10.27
CA THR A 608 20.82 -31.88 -11.22
C THR A 608 19.45 -31.61 -10.63
N VAL A 609 19.10 -30.33 -10.49
CA VAL A 609 17.83 -29.90 -9.89
C VAL A 609 17.06 -28.96 -10.81
N THR A 610 15.75 -28.96 -10.67
CA THR A 610 14.84 -27.98 -11.27
C THR A 610 14.36 -27.04 -10.17
N LEU A 611 14.55 -25.74 -10.33
CA LEU A 611 14.03 -24.75 -9.39
C LEU A 611 12.51 -24.67 -9.49
N ASP A 612 11.88 -24.31 -8.37
CA ASP A 612 10.46 -23.97 -8.38
C ASP A 612 10.24 -22.77 -9.33
N PRO A 613 9.26 -22.85 -10.27
CA PRO A 613 9.00 -21.77 -11.23
C PRO A 613 8.65 -20.42 -10.58
N ALA A 614 8.16 -20.45 -9.34
CA ALA A 614 7.81 -19.27 -8.58
C ALA A 614 8.99 -18.70 -7.77
N THR A 615 10.21 -19.22 -7.92
CA THR A 615 11.39 -18.74 -7.19
C THR A 615 11.64 -17.27 -7.47
N VAL A 616 11.71 -16.46 -6.42
CA VAL A 616 11.96 -15.02 -6.51
C VAL A 616 13.43 -14.77 -6.88
N ALA A 617 13.67 -13.95 -7.91
CA ALA A 617 15.01 -13.68 -8.43
C ALA A 617 16.00 -13.16 -7.37
N ALA A 618 15.51 -12.37 -6.38
CA ALA A 618 16.34 -11.87 -5.29
C ALA A 618 16.83 -13.00 -4.35
N ASP A 619 16.03 -14.04 -4.13
CA ASP A 619 16.41 -15.19 -3.30
C ASP A 619 17.36 -16.11 -4.07
N LEU A 620 17.12 -16.26 -5.37
CA LEU A 620 18.03 -17.00 -6.25
C LEU A 620 19.43 -16.37 -6.31
N ALA A 621 19.50 -15.04 -6.36
CA ALA A 621 20.78 -14.32 -6.40
C ALA A 621 21.67 -14.61 -5.18
N LEU A 622 21.08 -14.90 -4.01
CA LEU A 622 21.83 -15.22 -2.78
C LEU A 622 22.55 -16.57 -2.85
N ILE A 623 22.06 -17.52 -3.66
CA ILE A 623 22.64 -18.86 -3.79
C ILE A 623 23.48 -19.03 -5.07
N THR A 624 23.41 -18.09 -6.01
CA THR A 624 24.19 -18.12 -7.28
C THR A 624 25.46 -17.28 -7.20
N GLU A 625 25.85 -16.82 -6.02
CA GLU A 625 27.11 -16.12 -5.77
C GLU A 625 28.29 -17.06 -6.01
N THR A 626 29.37 -16.53 -6.58
CA THR A 626 30.61 -17.31 -6.74
C THR A 626 31.23 -17.61 -5.37
N LEU A 627 31.41 -18.87 -5.05
CA LEU A 627 31.93 -19.34 -3.77
C LEU A 627 33.45 -19.60 -3.86
N SER A 628 34.19 -19.12 -2.87
CA SER A 628 35.60 -19.47 -2.67
C SER A 628 35.73 -20.84 -2.00
N GLU A 629 36.94 -21.46 -2.04
CA GLU A 629 37.18 -22.73 -1.34
C GLU A 629 36.91 -22.61 0.17
N ASP A 630 37.21 -21.46 0.78
CA ASP A 630 36.94 -21.21 2.19
C ASP A 630 35.42 -21.10 2.46
N ASP A 631 34.64 -20.47 1.57
CA ASP A 631 33.19 -20.43 1.65
C ASP A 631 32.56 -21.83 1.59
N VAL A 632 33.07 -22.69 0.69
CA VAL A 632 32.64 -24.08 0.59
C VAL A 632 33.01 -24.91 1.80
N ALA A 633 34.23 -24.72 2.34
CA ALA A 633 34.66 -25.37 3.57
C ALA A 633 33.83 -24.96 4.78
N ALA A 634 33.49 -23.67 4.89
CA ALA A 634 32.62 -23.12 5.91
C ALA A 634 31.13 -23.45 5.70
N ALA A 635 30.75 -24.09 4.59
CA ALA A 635 29.39 -24.36 4.17
C ALA A 635 28.52 -23.06 4.18
N LYS A 636 28.99 -22.02 3.47
CA LYS A 636 28.35 -20.72 3.38
C LYS A 636 26.91 -20.84 2.88
N ILE A 637 26.65 -21.78 1.95
CA ILE A 637 25.31 -22.11 1.49
C ILE A 637 25.02 -23.56 1.87
N LEU A 638 23.95 -23.75 2.62
CA LEU A 638 23.46 -25.06 3.05
C LEU A 638 22.40 -25.57 2.09
N ILE A 639 22.38 -26.89 1.90
CA ILE A 639 21.36 -27.62 1.18
C ILE A 639 20.79 -28.67 2.14
N PHE A 640 19.50 -28.58 2.41
CA PHE A 640 18.76 -29.62 3.11
C PHE A 640 18.05 -30.48 2.04
N ALA A 641 18.54 -31.69 1.84
CA ALA A 641 17.93 -32.63 0.92
C ALA A 641 16.97 -33.53 1.70
N VAL A 642 15.70 -33.47 1.35
CA VAL A 642 14.59 -34.11 2.06
C VAL A 642 13.88 -35.05 1.09
N ASP A 643 13.65 -36.29 1.52
CA ASP A 643 12.77 -37.22 0.82
C ASP A 643 11.29 -36.84 1.18
N PRO A 644 10.44 -36.57 0.20
CA PRO A 644 9.02 -36.26 0.48
C PRO A 644 8.26 -37.40 1.18
N GLU A 645 8.70 -38.66 1.01
CA GLU A 645 8.07 -39.84 1.62
C GLU A 645 8.58 -40.05 3.05
N GLU A 646 9.80 -39.59 3.37
CA GLU A 646 10.42 -39.66 4.69
C GLU A 646 10.91 -38.29 5.17
N PRO A 647 10.05 -37.35 5.47
CA PRO A 647 10.44 -35.95 5.71
C PRO A 647 11.32 -35.74 6.94
N ASP A 648 11.31 -36.64 7.90
CA ASP A 648 12.18 -36.62 9.10
C ASP A 648 13.58 -37.09 8.83
N SER A 649 13.81 -37.64 7.64
CA SER A 649 15.08 -38.28 7.22
C SER A 649 15.69 -37.43 6.11
N PHE A 650 16.60 -36.53 6.48
CA PHE A 650 17.22 -35.60 5.54
C PHE A 650 18.73 -35.57 5.65
N GLU A 651 19.38 -35.09 4.59
CA GLU A 651 20.83 -34.88 4.56
C GLU A 651 21.15 -33.40 4.46
N ILE A 652 22.20 -32.97 5.15
CA ILE A 652 22.72 -31.61 5.06
C ILE A 652 23.99 -31.65 4.20
N MET A 653 23.97 -30.82 3.14
CA MET A 653 25.07 -30.69 2.20
C MET A 653 25.55 -29.24 2.16
N ALA A 654 26.75 -29.01 1.68
CA ALA A 654 27.24 -27.67 1.34
C ALA A 654 27.27 -27.52 -0.18
N LEU A 655 26.80 -26.39 -0.68
CA LEU A 655 26.94 -25.99 -2.08
C LEU A 655 28.39 -25.61 -2.35
N ALA A 656 28.97 -26.16 -3.40
CA ALA A 656 30.33 -25.84 -3.85
C ALA A 656 30.31 -24.97 -5.11
N ASP A 657 29.39 -25.23 -6.04
CA ASP A 657 29.19 -24.44 -7.25
C ASP A 657 27.79 -24.67 -7.80
N ILE A 658 27.31 -23.74 -8.60
CA ILE A 658 26.03 -23.82 -9.29
C ILE A 658 26.18 -23.36 -10.73
N SER A 659 25.70 -24.15 -11.66
CA SER A 659 25.72 -23.85 -13.09
C SER A 659 24.39 -24.19 -13.74
N THR A 660 24.07 -23.54 -14.85
CA THR A 660 22.81 -23.74 -15.58
C THR A 660 23.04 -24.59 -16.82
N SER A 661 22.14 -25.54 -17.09
CA SER A 661 22.18 -26.39 -18.29
C SER A 661 20.76 -26.78 -18.71
N GLY A 662 20.33 -26.35 -19.89
CA GLY A 662 19.08 -26.81 -20.51
C GLY A 662 17.80 -26.51 -19.69
N GLY A 663 17.80 -25.47 -18.87
CA GLY A 663 16.68 -25.12 -18.00
C GLY A 663 16.75 -25.73 -16.60
N ASN A 664 17.71 -26.59 -16.34
CA ASN A 664 18.02 -27.15 -15.02
C ASN A 664 19.28 -26.50 -14.43
N TYR A 665 19.48 -26.71 -13.15
CA TYR A 665 20.67 -26.27 -12.42
C TYR A 665 21.51 -27.51 -12.01
N ASN A 666 22.79 -27.45 -12.28
CA ASN A 666 23.75 -28.47 -11.83
C ASN A 666 24.46 -27.92 -10.59
N LEU A 667 24.30 -28.61 -9.48
CA LEU A 667 24.90 -28.28 -8.20
C LEU A 667 26.11 -29.13 -7.97
N ALA A 668 27.29 -28.54 -7.79
CA ALA A 668 28.41 -29.24 -7.17
C ALA A 668 28.25 -29.20 -5.65
N ILE A 669 28.28 -30.34 -4.98
CA ILE A 669 27.87 -30.46 -3.58
C ILE A 669 28.93 -31.18 -2.73
N ARG A 670 28.99 -30.85 -1.44
CA ARG A 670 29.74 -31.59 -0.43
C ARG A 670 28.75 -32.26 0.51
N ARG A 671 28.78 -33.57 0.51
CA ARG A 671 27.81 -34.45 1.19
C ARG A 671 28.09 -34.62 2.67
N GLY A 672 27.11 -35.10 3.44
CA GLY A 672 27.25 -35.55 4.82
C GLY A 672 27.79 -34.48 5.77
N ARG A 673 27.25 -33.29 5.75
CA ARG A 673 27.74 -32.18 6.61
C ARG A 673 27.00 -32.16 7.95
N PHE A 674 27.65 -31.59 8.97
CA PHE A 674 27.10 -31.38 10.30
C PHE A 674 26.53 -32.62 10.98
N GLY A 675 27.15 -33.79 10.74
CA GLY A 675 26.75 -35.05 11.33
C GLY A 675 25.66 -35.83 10.57
N SER A 676 25.15 -35.29 9.47
CA SER A 676 24.25 -36.04 8.60
C SER A 676 25.00 -37.06 7.78
N GLU A 677 24.36 -38.20 7.49
CA GLU A 677 24.94 -39.26 6.63
C GLU A 677 24.55 -39.03 5.16
N ALA A 678 25.52 -39.29 4.27
CA ALA A 678 25.26 -39.25 2.83
C ALA A 678 24.37 -40.44 2.42
N ARG A 679 23.22 -40.17 1.81
CA ARG A 679 22.20 -41.15 1.42
C ARG A 679 21.79 -41.01 -0.05
N PRO A 680 21.28 -42.06 -0.68
CA PRO A 680 20.70 -41.91 -2.01
C PRO A 680 19.38 -41.15 -1.95
N PHE A 681 19.08 -40.39 -3.00
CA PHE A 681 17.80 -39.74 -3.21
C PHE A 681 17.25 -40.08 -4.59
N THR A 682 15.96 -40.28 -4.68
CA THR A 682 15.27 -40.51 -5.95
C THR A 682 14.90 -39.16 -6.60
N ALA A 683 14.71 -39.17 -7.91
CA ALA A 683 14.18 -38.02 -8.62
C ALA A 683 12.85 -37.59 -7.99
N GLY A 684 12.68 -36.26 -7.76
CA GLY A 684 11.55 -35.69 -7.04
C GLY A 684 11.85 -35.31 -5.59
N ALA A 685 13.00 -35.73 -5.02
CA ALA A 685 13.43 -35.26 -3.71
C ALA A 685 13.59 -33.73 -3.65
N GLU A 686 13.27 -33.15 -2.51
CA GLU A 686 13.34 -31.70 -2.32
C GLU A 686 14.71 -31.25 -1.84
N PHE A 687 15.22 -30.21 -2.45
CA PHE A 687 16.44 -29.52 -2.09
C PHE A 687 16.12 -28.11 -1.65
N TRP A 688 16.42 -27.79 -0.40
CA TRP A 688 16.20 -26.47 0.19
C TRP A 688 17.54 -25.78 0.39
N LEU A 689 17.82 -24.74 -0.42
CA LEU A 689 19.06 -24.00 -0.41
C LEU A 689 18.90 -22.72 0.37
N ILE A 690 19.78 -22.48 1.33
CA ILE A 690 19.75 -21.27 2.17
C ILE A 690 21.18 -20.85 2.56
N PRO A 691 21.53 -19.55 2.50
CA PRO A 691 22.77 -19.09 3.11
C PRO A 691 22.81 -19.44 4.60
N ARG A 692 23.92 -19.97 5.07
CA ARG A 692 24.06 -20.38 6.49
C ARG A 692 23.80 -19.21 7.45
N ALA A 693 24.20 -17.99 7.07
CA ALA A 693 23.96 -16.79 7.86
C ALA A 693 22.47 -16.42 7.96
N ASP A 694 21.66 -16.94 7.08
CA ASP A 694 20.22 -16.67 7.00
C ASP A 694 19.38 -17.79 7.65
N LEU A 695 20.01 -18.91 8.03
CA LEU A 695 19.36 -19.94 8.81
C LEU A 695 19.05 -19.39 10.21
N ALA A 696 17.77 -19.42 10.60
CA ALA A 696 17.29 -18.94 11.88
C ALA A 696 16.83 -20.11 12.75
N PRO A 697 17.73 -20.69 13.59
CA PRO A 697 17.34 -21.73 14.52
C PRO A 697 16.34 -21.19 15.56
N ILE A 698 15.26 -21.92 15.75
CA ILE A 698 14.23 -21.64 16.77
C ILE A 698 14.42 -22.62 17.91
N TRP A 699 14.46 -22.11 19.12
CA TRP A 699 14.52 -22.89 20.34
C TRP A 699 13.58 -22.35 21.40
N GLN A 700 13.00 -23.26 22.19
CA GLN A 700 12.17 -22.91 23.35
C GLN A 700 12.53 -23.83 24.53
N PRO A 701 12.44 -23.36 25.76
CA PRO A 701 12.72 -24.17 26.96
C PRO A 701 11.88 -25.44 27.08
N ALA A 702 10.71 -25.49 26.43
CA ALA A 702 9.84 -26.67 26.44
C ALA A 702 10.24 -27.74 25.42
N PHE A 703 11.09 -27.44 24.43
CA PHE A 703 11.45 -28.39 23.36
C PHE A 703 12.09 -29.70 23.85
N PRO A 704 13.03 -29.68 24.80
CA PRO A 704 13.59 -30.93 25.31
C PRO A 704 12.52 -31.89 25.86
N ALA A 705 11.56 -31.38 26.61
CA ALA A 705 10.47 -32.19 27.14
C ALA A 705 9.53 -32.71 26.04
N HIS A 706 9.30 -31.93 24.99
CA HIS A 706 8.51 -32.35 23.84
C HIS A 706 9.22 -33.44 23.03
N VAL A 707 10.54 -33.33 22.83
CA VAL A 707 11.35 -34.35 22.16
C VAL A 707 11.34 -35.64 22.97
N ALA A 708 11.60 -35.58 24.27
CA ALA A 708 11.60 -36.75 25.16
C ALA A 708 10.25 -37.51 25.17
N ALA A 709 9.14 -36.76 25.04
CA ALA A 709 7.81 -37.32 24.96
C ALA A 709 7.35 -37.70 23.56
N SER A 710 8.15 -37.43 22.52
CA SER A 710 7.76 -37.52 21.10
C SER A 710 6.40 -36.87 20.84
N SER A 711 6.19 -35.69 21.43
CA SER A 711 4.89 -35.02 21.43
C SER A 711 4.61 -34.31 20.11
N ALA A 712 3.35 -34.31 19.72
CA ALA A 712 2.91 -33.53 18.56
C ALA A 712 2.72 -32.06 18.93
N ALA A 713 3.03 -31.18 18.01
CA ALA A 713 2.72 -29.73 18.07
C ALA A 713 2.04 -29.30 16.78
N THR A 714 1.32 -28.18 16.86
CA THR A 714 0.70 -27.56 15.71
C THR A 714 1.40 -26.25 15.44
N PHE A 715 1.92 -26.06 14.23
CA PHE A 715 2.51 -24.81 13.78
C PHE A 715 1.55 -24.05 12.88
N ARG A 716 1.72 -22.73 12.84
CA ARG A 716 1.15 -21.83 11.82
C ARG A 716 2.23 -20.91 11.31
N LEU A 717 2.23 -20.69 10.01
CA LEU A 717 3.14 -19.75 9.34
C LEU A 717 2.34 -18.55 8.86
N GLN A 718 2.54 -17.42 9.53
CA GLN A 718 1.86 -16.17 9.25
C GLN A 718 2.71 -15.35 8.29
N ALA A 719 2.25 -15.15 7.06
CA ALA A 719 2.94 -14.33 6.07
C ALA A 719 2.87 -12.84 6.44
N LEU A 720 3.98 -12.14 6.23
CA LEU A 720 4.12 -10.70 6.46
C LEU A 720 4.38 -10.01 5.12
N THR A 721 3.62 -8.96 4.84
CA THR A 721 3.80 -8.08 3.69
C THR A 721 4.11 -6.65 4.16
N PRO A 722 4.58 -5.72 3.31
CA PRO A 722 4.89 -4.35 3.73
C PRO A 722 3.74 -3.55 4.34
N GLY A 723 2.54 -4.06 4.37
CA GLY A 723 1.37 -3.34 4.89
C GLY A 723 0.39 -4.19 5.66
N ALA A 724 0.58 -5.51 5.72
CA ALA A 724 -0.35 -6.41 6.40
C ALA A 724 0.34 -7.67 6.93
N GLU A 725 -0.29 -8.27 7.94
CA GLU A 725 0.00 -9.61 8.43
C GLU A 725 -1.18 -10.52 8.06
N ALA A 726 -0.90 -11.77 7.74
CA ALA A 726 -1.97 -12.75 7.51
C ALA A 726 -2.83 -12.90 8.77
N ASP A 727 -4.13 -13.06 8.60
CA ASP A 727 -5.00 -13.34 9.73
C ASP A 727 -4.68 -14.75 10.29
N LEU A 728 -4.14 -14.80 11.50
CA LEU A 728 -3.76 -16.04 12.15
C LEU A 728 -4.97 -16.96 12.40
N SER A 729 -6.18 -16.40 12.51
CA SER A 729 -7.41 -17.15 12.70
C SER A 729 -7.95 -17.74 11.38
N ASP A 730 -7.51 -17.24 10.23
CA ASP A 730 -7.90 -17.77 8.93
C ASP A 730 -7.09 -19.02 8.57
N SER A 731 -7.73 -20.18 8.74
CA SER A 731 -7.10 -21.48 8.43
C SER A 731 -6.84 -21.69 6.92
N ALA A 732 -7.41 -20.88 6.03
CA ALA A 732 -7.11 -20.93 4.60
C ALA A 732 -5.75 -20.30 4.30
N ILE A 733 -5.40 -19.25 5.03
CA ILE A 733 -4.14 -18.50 4.86
C ILE A 733 -3.07 -19.01 5.83
N CYS A 734 -3.43 -19.27 7.08
CA CYS A 734 -2.57 -19.79 8.15
C CYS A 734 -3.06 -21.17 8.60
N PRO A 735 -2.90 -22.24 7.80
CA PRO A 735 -3.37 -23.57 8.16
C PRO A 735 -2.60 -24.16 9.34
N ASP A 736 -3.28 -25.04 10.06
CA ASP A 736 -2.64 -25.88 11.08
C ASP A 736 -1.68 -26.86 10.41
N ILE A 737 -0.43 -26.86 10.85
CA ILE A 737 0.64 -27.72 10.39
C ILE A 737 1.00 -28.67 11.53
N PRO A 738 0.53 -29.92 11.51
CA PRO A 738 0.91 -30.91 12.54
C PRO A 738 2.37 -31.29 12.35
N TRP A 739 3.12 -31.35 13.43
CA TRP A 739 4.50 -31.75 13.45
C TRP A 739 4.82 -32.46 14.77
N THR A 740 5.63 -33.51 14.72
CA THR A 740 6.04 -34.28 15.92
C THR A 740 7.49 -33.97 16.22
N PHE A 741 7.78 -33.70 17.47
CA PHE A 741 9.16 -33.53 17.92
C PHE A 741 9.89 -34.87 17.89
N THR A 742 10.97 -34.94 17.12
CA THR A 742 11.85 -36.11 16.98
C THR A 742 13.29 -35.70 17.30
N ASP A 743 14.09 -36.62 17.76
CA ASP A 743 15.54 -36.46 17.90
C ASP A 743 16.30 -37.29 16.89
N PRO A 744 16.43 -36.87 15.64
CA PRO A 744 17.16 -37.63 14.64
C PRO A 744 18.67 -37.63 14.88
N TRP A 745 19.17 -36.85 15.83
CA TRP A 745 20.60 -36.65 16.08
C TRP A 745 21.11 -37.37 17.34
N GLY A 746 20.21 -37.98 18.14
CA GLY A 746 20.56 -38.71 19.35
C GLY A 746 21.29 -37.85 20.39
N VAL A 747 20.82 -36.63 20.59
CA VAL A 747 21.42 -35.70 21.55
C VAL A 747 21.03 -36.15 22.95
N GLU A 748 21.92 -36.79 23.69
CA GLU A 748 21.72 -37.04 25.11
C GLU A 748 21.64 -35.67 25.84
N ASP A 749 20.55 -35.46 26.58
CA ASP A 749 20.44 -34.36 27.51
C ASP A 749 21.57 -34.44 28.54
N ARG A 750 22.64 -33.66 28.31
CA ARG A 750 23.60 -33.42 29.38
C ARG A 750 23.07 -32.25 30.21
N PRO A 751 22.94 -32.45 31.54
CA PRO A 751 22.38 -31.48 32.47
C PRO A 751 23.11 -30.14 32.48
#